data_04bc406e09d42b5efd08d84f7eb7ce1f
#
_entry.id   04bc406e09d42b5efd08d84f7eb7ce1f
#
_cell.length_a   1.000
_cell.length_b   1.000
_cell.length_c   1.000
_cell.angle_alpha   90.00
_cell.angle_beta   90.00
_cell.angle_gamma   90.00
#
_symmetry.space_group_name_H-M   'P 1'
#
loop_
_entity.id
_entity.type
_entity.pdbx_description
1 polymer ?
#
loop_
_entity_poly.entity_id
_entity_poly.type
_entity_poly.pdbx_seq_one_letter_code
_entity_poly.pdbx_strand_id
1 'polypeptide(L)'
;MRILRTAFRGHFFVELPGNLLSFPHSRAAFCPISTALSHAEATSFSDDTEHCTASCFDERFQNILRKLSKNNPNERTSLCSGPSGLLRSCTSKGPLTEGKGIQDQLINNGIHPSLEICSSMDSLFVKLGSFGFAGKVVDELPERDAVLWNKLMSRLEDEGCSYDLIKFYCQMRKDGGMPNGLSLAAGLKACSISLELDFGTQLHAEVIKLGVFLDGIVGSALVDLYAKCGELELANKVFFNMPKKNAVSWNALLDGYGKIGDWKEILTLFCGLKIQGLKFSKFTLLTVLKSCAHMENLGGGQAVHALLIKIGCELDKILGSCLLNVYSKCELADDALKVFGRIKNPKIVAWSTMISCLDQQGRSLEAAEMFCQMRHTNLRPNQFTLASMVTAATNLGDWHYGESIHACVFKYGFESDNYVSNALVTMYMKVGSVKKGWHAFNQMPVRDTASWNFLLCGIYDSENCDHGPNVFKEMLAQGFKPDTYTYISILRCCSSLLTVFFAKQVHTHIIKSGLNANRFVATVLIGMYSKGRSLDDADVILNELIERDLFTWTVLISGCAQTNQGEKAVKSFNQMQRQGVKPNNFTFSSCLSACSSSAILESGQQLHSLALKSGLSNDIYVSCALVDMYTQCRCIEDAEKIFKGSDSRNRVSWNTIICGYSQHGQGKKALEAFQIMLDEGVRPDEVTFIGVLSACSHMGLIDQGKMHFNSLSKEYGLTPSIEHCACMVNIFSRAGKFNEVERFVGEWKLTQSPLIWETVLWACKMHGNVEFGERAAQKLFELEPEMDFNYILLSHIYAANGQWDDVARVRALMRSRKITKAPGCSWLEVNAQTHVFFAQDRTHPMIREIYSQLEGLAR
;
A
#
# COMPACT_ATOMS: atom_id res chain seq x y z
N MET A 1 -17.02 -36.48 15.64
CA MET A 1 -17.08 -35.90 14.29
C MET A 1 -17.24 -34.38 14.33
N ARG A 2 -18.24 -33.83 15.09
CA ARG A 2 -18.47 -32.35 15.19
C ARG A 2 -17.28 -31.63 15.85
N ILE A 3 -16.70 -32.19 16.91
CA ILE A 3 -15.56 -31.63 17.64
C ILE A 3 -14.32 -31.45 16.72
N LEU A 4 -13.98 -32.47 15.92
CA LEU A 4 -12.85 -32.41 15.00
C LEU A 4 -13.15 -31.49 13.80
N ARG A 5 -14.41 -31.41 13.33
CA ARG A 5 -14.81 -30.48 12.26
C ARG A 5 -14.75 -29.03 12.68
N THR A 6 -15.09 -28.69 13.95
CA THR A 6 -14.97 -27.32 14.45
C THR A 6 -13.51 -26.91 14.64
N ALA A 7 -12.69 -27.77 15.22
CA ALA A 7 -11.27 -27.50 15.41
C ALA A 7 -10.51 -27.34 14.05
N PHE A 8 -10.84 -28.18 13.06
CA PHE A 8 -10.26 -28.06 11.72
C PHE A 8 -10.74 -26.83 10.94
N ARG A 9 -12.01 -26.41 11.12
CA ARG A 9 -12.52 -25.21 10.44
C ARG A 9 -11.83 -23.92 10.87
N GLY A 10 -11.30 -23.85 12.10
CA GLY A 10 -10.56 -22.69 12.59
C GLY A 10 -9.14 -22.56 12.03
N HIS A 11 -8.49 -23.68 11.65
CA HIS A 11 -7.06 -23.68 11.30
C HIS A 11 -6.75 -24.02 9.83
N PHE A 12 -7.68 -24.62 9.08
CA PHE A 12 -7.52 -24.89 7.65
C PHE A 12 -8.03 -23.77 6.73
N PHE A 13 -8.69 -22.76 7.30
CA PHE A 13 -8.80 -21.53 6.54
C PHE A 13 -7.38 -21.01 6.40
N VAL A 14 -6.80 -21.27 5.22
CA VAL A 14 -5.81 -20.38 4.69
C VAL A 14 -6.45 -18.99 4.82
N GLU A 15 -6.16 -18.29 5.92
CA GLU A 15 -6.11 -16.85 5.84
C GLU A 15 -5.22 -16.65 4.62
N LEU A 16 -5.80 -16.25 3.53
CA LEU A 16 -5.05 -15.60 2.46
C LEU A 16 -4.14 -14.66 3.23
N PRO A 17 -2.82 -14.89 3.25
CA PRO A 17 -1.96 -14.17 4.16
C PRO A 17 -2.39 -12.73 4.06
N GLY A 18 -2.64 -12.06 5.21
CA GLY A 18 -3.21 -10.72 5.24
C GLY A 18 -2.45 -9.74 4.33
N ASN A 19 -1.26 -10.10 3.90
CA ASN A 19 -0.43 -9.51 2.85
C ASN A 19 -0.90 -9.76 1.40
N LEU A 20 -1.80 -10.70 1.11
CA LEU A 20 -2.37 -10.86 -0.25
C LEU A 20 -3.59 -9.95 -0.48
N LEU A 21 -4.23 -9.50 0.60
CA LEU A 21 -5.20 -8.41 0.61
C LEU A 21 -4.65 -7.15 1.30
N SER A 22 -3.46 -7.17 1.90
CA SER A 22 -2.67 -5.98 2.06
C SER A 22 -2.27 -5.56 0.64
N PHE A 23 -3.11 -4.77 0.02
CA PHE A 23 -2.65 -3.86 -1.02
C PHE A 23 -1.33 -3.28 -0.52
N PRO A 24 -0.31 -3.14 -1.38
CA PRO A 24 0.88 -2.44 -0.97
C PRO A 24 0.37 -1.17 -0.30
N HIS A 25 0.58 -1.05 1.01
CA HIS A 25 0.26 0.16 1.76
C HIS A 25 0.77 1.28 0.91
N SER A 26 -0.16 1.95 0.26
CA SER A 26 -0.01 3.19 -0.50
C SER A 26 1.45 3.57 -0.85
N ARG A 27 2.14 2.78 -1.67
CA ARG A 27 3.36 3.26 -2.34
C ARG A 27 3.05 4.51 -3.20
N ALA A 28 1.76 4.74 -3.54
CA ALA A 28 1.31 5.91 -4.28
C ALA A 28 1.05 7.15 -3.41
N ALA A 29 0.92 7.05 -2.09
CA ALA A 29 0.71 8.21 -1.20
C ALA A 29 2.02 8.80 -0.65
N PHE A 30 3.18 8.23 -0.96
CA PHE A 30 4.49 8.68 -0.48
C PHE A 30 5.29 9.48 -1.53
N CYS A 31 4.68 10.22 -2.40
CA CYS A 31 5.39 11.05 -3.34
C CYS A 31 4.98 12.53 -3.30
N PRO A 32 5.35 13.28 -2.23
CA PRO A 32 5.57 14.70 -2.42
C PRO A 32 6.98 15.17 -2.05
N ILE A 33 7.99 14.28 -1.94
CA ILE A 33 9.36 14.73 -1.65
C ILE A 33 10.00 15.43 -2.88
N SER A 34 9.47 15.20 -4.09
CA SER A 34 10.02 15.85 -5.28
C SER A 34 9.53 17.29 -5.49
N THR A 35 8.35 17.67 -4.97
CA THR A 35 7.83 19.03 -5.10
C THR A 35 8.25 19.96 -3.97
N ALA A 36 8.61 19.45 -2.79
CA ALA A 36 9.09 20.28 -1.68
C ALA A 36 10.53 20.79 -1.87
N LEU A 37 11.33 20.18 -2.76
CA LEU A 37 12.68 20.66 -3.07
C LEU A 37 12.71 21.86 -4.04
N SER A 38 11.58 22.18 -4.73
CA SER A 38 11.50 23.34 -5.63
C SER A 38 10.99 24.61 -4.97
N HIS A 39 10.36 24.53 -3.79
CA HIS A 39 9.80 25.70 -3.09
C HIS A 39 10.56 26.12 -1.82
N ALA A 40 11.58 25.38 -1.37
CA ALA A 40 12.29 25.71 -0.14
C ALA A 40 13.54 26.59 -0.33
N GLU A 41 13.89 27.00 -1.55
CA GLU A 41 15.05 27.90 -1.80
C GLU A 41 14.70 29.37 -1.96
N ALA A 42 13.41 29.77 -1.79
CA ALA A 42 12.99 31.15 -2.05
C ALA A 42 12.84 32.05 -0.81
N THR A 43 13.08 31.57 0.40
CA THR A 43 12.95 32.43 1.59
C THR A 43 14.01 32.14 2.63
N SER A 44 15.18 32.77 2.54
CA SER A 44 15.98 33.24 3.67
C SER A 44 17.18 34.03 3.17
N PHE A 45 16.99 35.28 2.81
CA PHE A 45 18.02 36.30 2.97
C PHE A 45 17.60 37.19 4.12
N SER A 46 18.30 37.07 5.23
CA SER A 46 18.20 37.95 6.38
C SER A 46 18.76 39.34 6.06
N ASP A 47 17.96 40.34 6.35
CA ASP A 47 18.40 41.73 6.45
C ASP A 47 19.58 41.87 7.42
N ASP A 48 20.69 42.34 6.88
CA ASP A 48 21.71 43.11 7.58
C ASP A 48 22.14 44.22 6.62
N THR A 49 21.38 45.28 6.54
CA THR A 49 21.76 46.51 5.84
C THR A 49 22.15 47.56 6.86
N GLU A 50 23.46 47.75 7.02
CA GLU A 50 23.98 48.99 7.64
C GLU A 50 23.55 50.20 6.82
N HIS A 51 22.84 51.14 7.49
CA HIS A 51 22.49 52.42 6.98
C HIS A 51 23.73 53.28 6.66
N CYS A 52 24.07 53.38 5.38
CA CYS A 52 24.95 54.41 4.88
C CYS A 52 24.08 55.55 4.32
N THR A 53 24.16 56.74 4.90
CA THR A 53 23.27 57.89 4.69
C THR A 53 23.39 58.47 3.27
N ALA A 54 22.21 58.77 2.66
CA ALA A 54 22.01 59.36 1.33
C ALA A 54 22.77 60.71 1.11
N SER A 55 23.15 61.40 2.15
CA SER A 55 23.85 62.68 2.05
C SER A 55 25.29 62.65 1.46
N CYS A 56 26.01 61.54 1.61
CA CYS A 56 27.37 61.42 1.10
C CYS A 56 27.46 61.09 -0.41
N PHE A 57 26.38 60.63 -0.99
CA PHE A 57 26.25 60.31 -2.41
C PHE A 57 25.94 61.58 -3.22
N ASP A 58 25.04 62.40 -2.76
CA ASP A 58 24.57 63.65 -3.41
C ASP A 58 25.74 64.66 -3.51
N GLU A 59 26.57 64.78 -2.50
CA GLU A 59 27.74 65.65 -2.53
C GLU A 59 28.84 65.24 -3.57
N ARG A 60 29.09 63.99 -3.71
CA ARG A 60 30.05 63.46 -4.71
C ARG A 60 29.53 63.63 -6.14
N PHE A 61 28.26 63.41 -6.34
CA PHE A 61 27.56 63.53 -7.63
C PHE A 61 27.50 65.00 -8.05
N GLN A 62 27.11 65.92 -7.16
CA GLN A 62 27.09 67.37 -7.42
C GLN A 62 28.48 67.92 -7.72
N ASN A 63 29.54 67.40 -7.09
CA ASN A 63 30.93 67.77 -7.37
C ASN A 63 31.41 67.33 -8.78
N ILE A 64 30.95 66.23 -9.29
CA ILE A 64 31.30 65.78 -10.63
C ILE A 64 30.48 66.55 -11.68
N LEU A 65 29.20 66.83 -11.44
CA LEU A 65 28.38 67.69 -12.31
C LEU A 65 28.96 69.10 -12.40
N ARG A 66 29.45 69.69 -11.30
CA ARG A 66 30.15 70.98 -11.29
C ARG A 66 31.47 70.95 -12.08
N LYS A 67 32.20 69.83 -12.10
CA LYS A 67 33.42 69.69 -12.90
C LYS A 67 33.12 69.53 -14.38
N LEU A 68 32.00 68.90 -14.75
CA LEU A 68 31.56 68.69 -16.12
C LEU A 68 30.98 69.98 -16.75
N SER A 69 30.38 70.85 -15.96
CA SER A 69 29.83 72.14 -16.41
C SER A 69 30.91 73.25 -16.69
N LYS A 70 32.14 73.07 -16.26
CA LYS A 70 33.25 73.96 -16.60
C LYS A 70 33.82 73.64 -17.99
N ASN A 71 33.53 74.53 -18.97
CA ASN A 71 33.89 74.39 -20.37
C ASN A 71 35.44 74.39 -20.58
N ASN A 72 36.06 73.23 -20.69
CA ASN A 72 37.42 73.11 -21.20
C ASN A 72 37.51 71.90 -22.13
N PRO A 73 37.68 72.03 -23.44
CA PRO A 73 37.58 70.94 -24.43
C PRO A 73 38.63 69.84 -24.30
N ASN A 74 39.75 70.08 -23.65
CA ASN A 74 40.85 69.09 -23.51
C ASN A 74 40.73 68.18 -22.28
N GLU A 75 39.78 68.44 -21.39
CA GLU A 75 39.54 67.57 -20.21
C GLU A 75 38.36 66.61 -20.40
N ARG A 76 37.60 66.73 -21.49
CA ARG A 76 36.40 65.91 -21.77
C ARG A 76 36.71 64.42 -21.99
N THR A 77 37.86 64.09 -22.54
CA THR A 77 38.26 62.71 -22.84
C THR A 77 38.74 61.94 -21.61
N SER A 78 39.31 62.58 -20.62
CA SER A 78 39.70 61.89 -19.37
C SER A 78 38.61 61.77 -18.31
N LEU A 79 37.55 62.57 -18.43
CA LEU A 79 36.43 62.60 -17.50
C LEU A 79 35.22 61.68 -17.90
N CYS A 80 35.26 61.11 -19.11
CA CYS A 80 34.22 60.15 -19.57
C CYS A 80 34.20 58.86 -18.74
N SER A 81 35.26 58.50 -18.03
CA SER A 81 35.29 57.37 -17.10
C SER A 81 34.67 57.67 -15.74
N GLY A 82 34.46 58.98 -15.40
CA GLY A 82 33.91 59.37 -14.11
C GLY A 82 32.39 59.15 -13.96
N PRO A 83 31.55 59.51 -14.94
CA PRO A 83 30.10 59.25 -14.88
C PRO A 83 29.76 57.79 -14.97
N SER A 84 30.43 57.04 -15.81
CA SER A 84 30.23 55.57 -15.92
C SER A 84 30.72 54.80 -14.68
N GLY A 85 31.76 55.28 -14.00
CA GLY A 85 32.25 54.76 -12.73
C GLY A 85 31.26 54.95 -11.58
N LEU A 86 30.63 56.15 -11.54
CA LEU A 86 29.61 56.48 -10.55
C LEU A 86 28.31 55.69 -10.77
N LEU A 87 27.84 55.62 -12.00
CA LEU A 87 26.67 54.84 -12.34
C LEU A 87 26.88 53.35 -12.00
N ARG A 88 28.12 52.82 -12.17
CA ARG A 88 28.49 51.45 -11.72
C ARG A 88 28.46 51.36 -10.17
N SER A 89 28.82 52.35 -9.45
CA SER A 89 28.77 52.35 -7.99
C SER A 89 27.34 52.49 -7.45
N CYS A 90 26.44 53.19 -8.16
CA CYS A 90 25.00 53.25 -7.87
C CYS A 90 24.28 51.92 -8.08
N THR A 91 24.76 51.05 -8.98
CA THR A 91 24.21 49.72 -9.22
C THR A 91 24.33 48.78 -8.03
N SER A 92 25.08 49.16 -6.99
CA SER A 92 25.29 48.30 -5.83
C SER A 92 24.46 48.74 -4.60
N LYS A 93 23.93 50.00 -4.48
CA LYS A 93 23.42 50.51 -3.20
C LYS A 93 22.31 51.58 -3.24
N GLY A 94 21.62 51.92 -4.38
CA GLY A 94 20.76 53.12 -4.38
C GLY A 94 19.27 52.90 -4.70
N PRO A 95 18.30 53.77 -4.18
CA PRO A 95 16.88 53.69 -4.46
C PRO A 95 16.46 54.30 -5.83
N LEU A 96 15.27 53.90 -6.31
CA LEU A 96 14.70 54.16 -7.65
C LEU A 96 14.58 55.68 -8.00
N THR A 97 14.34 56.52 -6.99
CA THR A 97 14.19 57.96 -7.13
C THR A 97 15.47 58.68 -7.52
N GLU A 98 16.63 58.16 -7.16
CA GLU A 98 17.95 58.72 -7.49
C GLU A 98 18.35 58.47 -8.95
N GLY A 99 17.98 57.33 -9.54
CA GLY A 99 18.23 57.03 -10.94
C GLY A 99 17.52 57.97 -11.91
N LYS A 100 16.29 58.38 -11.63
CA LYS A 100 15.56 59.39 -12.41
C LYS A 100 16.20 60.76 -12.31
N GLY A 101 16.58 61.20 -11.11
CA GLY A 101 17.23 62.45 -10.88
C GLY A 101 18.54 62.59 -11.65
N ILE A 102 19.30 61.49 -11.80
CA ILE A 102 20.53 61.43 -12.55
C ILE A 102 20.30 61.59 -14.06
N GLN A 103 19.25 60.97 -14.61
CA GLN A 103 18.87 61.11 -16.01
C GLN A 103 18.45 62.55 -16.35
N ASP A 104 17.56 63.13 -15.57
CA ASP A 104 17.06 64.50 -15.78
C ASP A 104 18.21 65.51 -15.68
N GLN A 105 19.17 65.32 -14.78
CA GLN A 105 20.30 66.15 -14.61
C GLN A 105 21.36 66.04 -15.74
N LEU A 106 21.59 64.85 -16.31
CA LEU A 106 22.47 64.63 -17.45
C LEU A 106 21.88 65.32 -18.72
N ILE A 107 20.56 65.20 -18.95
CA ILE A 107 19.84 65.83 -20.06
C ILE A 107 19.88 67.34 -19.91
N ASN A 108 19.56 67.88 -18.72
CA ASN A 108 19.55 69.33 -18.46
C ASN A 108 20.92 69.99 -18.55
N ASN A 109 22.00 69.22 -18.40
CA ASN A 109 23.37 69.74 -18.56
C ASN A 109 23.96 69.56 -19.97
N GLY A 110 23.11 69.13 -20.94
CA GLY A 110 23.50 69.01 -22.34
C GLY A 110 24.60 67.94 -22.63
N ILE A 111 24.70 66.94 -21.75
CA ILE A 111 25.62 65.86 -21.93
C ILE A 111 24.95 64.81 -22.79
N HIS A 112 25.29 64.75 -24.09
CA HIS A 112 24.81 63.65 -24.95
C HIS A 112 25.32 62.31 -24.47
N PRO A 113 24.45 61.35 -24.23
CA PRO A 113 24.81 60.06 -23.66
C PRO A 113 25.72 59.31 -24.60
N SER A 114 26.97 59.06 -24.15
CA SER A 114 27.84 58.10 -24.84
C SER A 114 27.38 56.69 -24.60
N LEU A 115 27.73 55.77 -25.50
CA LEU A 115 27.40 54.35 -25.43
C LEU A 115 27.68 53.71 -24.07
N GLU A 116 28.77 54.10 -23.41
CA GLU A 116 29.18 53.62 -22.08
C GLU A 116 28.29 54.16 -20.96
N ILE A 117 27.82 55.42 -21.05
CA ILE A 117 26.93 56.05 -20.07
C ILE A 117 25.55 55.37 -20.18
N CYS A 118 25.04 55.20 -21.40
CA CYS A 118 23.76 54.54 -21.65
C CYS A 118 23.78 53.11 -21.15
N SER A 119 24.81 52.29 -21.46
CA SER A 119 24.90 50.92 -20.99
C SER A 119 25.01 50.80 -19.45
N SER A 120 25.55 51.84 -18.79
CA SER A 120 25.63 51.91 -17.33
C SER A 120 24.29 52.32 -16.69
N MET A 121 23.52 53.23 -17.34
CA MET A 121 22.19 53.66 -16.91
C MET A 121 21.18 52.54 -17.10
N ASP A 122 21.19 51.86 -18.24
CA ASP A 122 20.35 50.68 -18.49
C ASP A 122 20.58 49.59 -17.45
N SER A 123 21.87 49.33 -17.12
CA SER A 123 22.25 48.40 -16.07
C SER A 123 21.67 48.79 -14.70
N LEU A 124 21.56 50.08 -14.41
CA LEU A 124 21.00 50.58 -13.18
C LEU A 124 19.45 50.47 -13.17
N PHE A 125 18.79 50.82 -14.28
CA PHE A 125 17.31 50.74 -14.37
C PHE A 125 16.82 49.27 -14.40
N VAL A 126 17.53 48.36 -15.02
CA VAL A 126 17.24 46.92 -15.02
C VAL A 126 17.34 46.39 -13.58
N LYS A 127 18.43 46.72 -12.85
CA LYS A 127 18.56 46.28 -11.44
C LYS A 127 17.51 46.84 -10.51
N LEU A 128 17.03 48.03 -10.78
CA LEU A 128 15.99 48.71 -10.01
C LEU A 128 14.55 48.29 -10.42
N GLY A 129 14.41 47.35 -11.36
CA GLY A 129 13.11 46.89 -11.82
C GLY A 129 12.28 47.87 -12.64
N SER A 130 12.92 48.97 -13.17
CA SER A 130 12.26 50.02 -13.91
C SER A 130 12.45 49.93 -15.44
N PHE A 131 12.01 48.80 -15.99
CA PHE A 131 12.23 48.39 -17.40
C PHE A 131 11.65 49.38 -18.42
N GLY A 132 10.57 50.11 -18.12
CA GLY A 132 10.00 51.13 -18.98
C GLY A 132 10.93 52.36 -19.17
N PHE A 133 11.88 52.61 -18.26
CA PHE A 133 12.88 53.65 -18.38
C PHE A 133 14.10 53.18 -19.17
N ALA A 134 14.53 51.93 -19.01
CA ALA A 134 15.61 51.36 -19.81
C ALA A 134 15.22 51.41 -21.31
N GLY A 135 13.97 51.07 -21.68
CA GLY A 135 13.45 51.20 -23.04
C GLY A 135 13.52 52.65 -23.60
N LYS A 136 13.18 53.67 -22.81
CA LYS A 136 13.22 55.06 -23.23
C LYS A 136 14.63 55.56 -23.46
N VAL A 137 15.58 55.12 -22.65
CA VAL A 137 17.01 55.46 -22.88
C VAL A 137 17.55 54.90 -24.17
N VAL A 138 17.12 53.65 -24.53
CA VAL A 138 17.44 53.03 -25.82
C VAL A 138 16.77 53.78 -26.98
N ASP A 139 15.54 54.30 -26.79
CA ASP A 139 14.80 55.02 -27.84
C ASP A 139 15.44 56.38 -28.17
N GLU A 140 16.19 56.98 -27.28
CA GLU A 140 16.90 58.26 -27.49
C GLU A 140 18.28 58.13 -28.17
N LEU A 141 18.73 56.91 -28.44
CA LEU A 141 20.04 56.71 -29.09
C LEU A 141 19.97 56.80 -30.63
N PRO A 142 20.88 57.60 -31.27
CA PRO A 142 20.86 57.83 -32.71
C PRO A 142 21.33 56.60 -33.53
N GLU A 143 22.18 55.75 -32.98
CA GLU A 143 22.63 54.48 -33.58
C GLU A 143 22.46 53.34 -32.62
N ARG A 144 21.61 52.33 -32.97
CA ARG A 144 21.30 51.18 -32.17
C ARG A 144 22.10 49.98 -32.69
N ASP A 145 23.22 49.71 -32.07
CA ASP A 145 24.11 48.61 -32.43
C ASP A 145 23.67 47.29 -31.82
N ALA A 146 23.89 46.18 -32.53
CA ALA A 146 23.67 44.79 -32.09
C ALA A 146 24.33 44.47 -30.76
N VAL A 147 25.47 45.09 -30.45
CA VAL A 147 26.21 44.94 -29.21
C VAL A 147 25.42 45.45 -27.99
N LEU A 148 24.75 46.58 -28.17
CA LEU A 148 23.88 47.16 -27.11
C LEU A 148 22.70 46.28 -26.79
N TRP A 149 21.97 45.80 -27.84
CA TRP A 149 20.85 44.89 -27.66
C TRP A 149 21.25 43.59 -26.95
N ASN A 150 22.40 43.01 -27.32
CA ASN A 150 22.90 41.80 -26.65
C ASN A 150 23.25 42.03 -25.19
N LYS A 151 23.88 43.17 -24.85
CA LYS A 151 24.18 43.54 -23.45
C LYS A 151 22.89 43.69 -22.61
N LEU A 152 21.92 44.36 -23.16
CA LEU A 152 20.60 44.56 -22.45
C LEU A 152 19.91 43.23 -22.25
N MET A 153 19.84 42.39 -23.28
CA MET A 153 19.20 41.04 -23.17
C MET A 153 19.93 40.17 -22.17
N SER A 154 21.27 40.15 -22.16
CA SER A 154 22.05 39.41 -21.18
C SER A 154 21.79 39.88 -19.74
N ARG A 155 21.61 41.18 -19.54
CA ARG A 155 21.29 41.76 -18.22
C ARG A 155 19.89 41.39 -17.77
N LEU A 156 18.88 41.48 -18.66
CA LEU A 156 17.50 41.04 -18.37
C LEU A 156 17.44 39.53 -18.07
N GLU A 157 18.29 38.78 -18.71
CA GLU A 157 18.44 37.34 -18.42
C GLU A 157 19.01 37.10 -17.02
N ASP A 158 20.10 37.83 -16.65
CA ASP A 158 20.72 37.71 -15.31
C ASP A 158 19.77 38.09 -14.17
N GLU A 159 18.88 39.09 -14.39
CA GLU A 159 17.86 39.52 -13.41
C GLU A 159 16.56 38.68 -13.47
N GLY A 160 16.46 37.70 -14.36
CA GLY A 160 15.31 36.79 -14.46
C GLY A 160 14.03 37.39 -15.06
N CYS A 161 14.14 38.53 -15.75
CA CYS A 161 12.99 39.28 -16.32
C CYS A 161 12.59 38.80 -17.71
N SER A 162 12.09 37.57 -17.80
CA SER A 162 11.81 36.88 -19.06
C SER A 162 10.80 37.57 -19.94
N TYR A 163 9.71 38.12 -19.37
CA TYR A 163 8.67 38.79 -20.15
C TYR A 163 9.15 40.10 -20.81
N ASP A 164 9.94 40.90 -20.10
CA ASP A 164 10.51 42.12 -20.63
C ASP A 164 11.61 41.84 -21.65
N LEU A 165 12.37 40.77 -21.47
CA LEU A 165 13.34 40.30 -22.49
C LEU A 165 12.63 39.96 -23.81
N ILE A 166 11.50 39.26 -23.78
CA ILE A 166 10.70 38.98 -24.98
C ILE A 166 10.23 40.29 -25.66
N LYS A 167 9.75 41.27 -24.88
CA LYS A 167 9.38 42.59 -25.45
C LYS A 167 10.55 43.31 -26.08
N PHE A 168 11.72 43.31 -25.43
CA PHE A 168 12.93 43.90 -25.98
C PHE A 168 13.40 43.22 -27.26
N TYR A 169 13.29 41.90 -27.32
CA TYR A 169 13.56 41.17 -28.57
C TYR A 169 12.62 41.59 -29.67
N CYS A 170 11.33 41.73 -29.40
CA CYS A 170 10.35 42.18 -30.38
C CYS A 170 10.66 43.65 -30.83
N GLN A 171 11.08 44.53 -29.88
CA GLN A 171 11.47 45.90 -30.23
C GLN A 171 12.71 45.93 -31.11
N MET A 172 13.77 45.16 -30.80
CA MET A 172 14.94 45.01 -31.64
C MET A 172 14.58 44.64 -33.09
N ARG A 173 13.63 43.69 -33.26
CA ARG A 173 13.15 43.27 -34.58
C ARG A 173 12.40 44.37 -35.31
N LYS A 174 11.55 45.17 -34.62
CA LYS A 174 10.82 46.31 -35.19
C LYS A 174 11.76 47.41 -35.68
N ASP A 175 12.82 47.63 -34.96
CA ASP A 175 13.86 48.64 -35.29
C ASP A 175 14.81 48.18 -36.39
N GLY A 176 14.58 47.01 -37.02
CA GLY A 176 15.42 46.46 -38.10
C GLY A 176 16.69 45.75 -37.64
N GLY A 177 16.91 45.56 -36.35
CA GLY A 177 18.04 44.85 -35.82
C GLY A 177 18.08 43.39 -36.23
N MET A 178 19.23 42.92 -36.71
CA MET A 178 19.41 41.51 -37.10
C MET A 178 19.82 40.69 -35.89
N PRO A 179 19.00 39.66 -35.53
CA PRO A 179 19.34 38.79 -34.39
C PRO A 179 20.58 37.95 -34.69
N ASN A 180 21.40 37.78 -33.69
CA ASN A 180 22.56 36.87 -33.72
C ASN A 180 22.34 35.67 -32.80
N GLY A 181 23.28 34.73 -32.75
CA GLY A 181 23.18 33.53 -31.90
C GLY A 181 22.93 33.83 -30.43
N LEU A 182 23.49 34.89 -29.88
CA LEU A 182 23.36 35.28 -28.48
C LEU A 182 21.95 35.85 -28.18
N SER A 183 21.44 36.74 -29.02
CA SER A 183 20.10 37.32 -28.85
C SER A 183 18.99 36.27 -29.03
N LEU A 184 19.14 35.34 -29.96
CA LEU A 184 18.24 34.21 -30.15
C LEU A 184 18.28 33.26 -28.93
N ALA A 185 19.46 32.93 -28.42
CA ALA A 185 19.60 32.08 -27.24
C ALA A 185 18.94 32.72 -25.99
N ALA A 186 19.14 34.04 -25.79
CA ALA A 186 18.53 34.78 -24.71
C ALA A 186 16.99 34.82 -24.85
N GLY A 187 16.46 35.08 -26.05
CA GLY A 187 15.04 35.04 -26.35
C GLY A 187 14.41 33.65 -26.11
N LEU A 188 15.04 32.59 -26.56
CA LEU A 188 14.62 31.19 -26.38
C LEU A 188 14.64 30.81 -24.89
N LYS A 189 15.65 31.25 -24.14
CA LYS A 189 15.74 31.01 -22.71
C LYS A 189 14.65 31.76 -21.92
N ALA A 190 14.33 32.99 -22.35
CA ALA A 190 13.19 33.73 -21.78
C ALA A 190 11.87 32.99 -22.03
N CYS A 191 11.63 32.49 -23.24
CA CYS A 191 10.45 31.67 -23.55
C CYS A 191 10.41 30.37 -22.74
N SER A 192 11.57 29.76 -22.52
CA SER A 192 11.68 28.55 -21.68
C SER A 192 11.30 28.79 -20.21
N ILE A 193 11.59 29.97 -19.66
CA ILE A 193 11.26 30.36 -18.29
C ILE A 193 9.78 30.76 -18.18
N SER A 194 9.26 31.53 -19.17
CA SER A 194 7.86 31.97 -19.20
C SER A 194 6.88 30.91 -19.74
N LEU A 195 7.38 29.79 -20.24
CA LEU A 195 6.59 28.70 -20.88
C LEU A 195 5.82 29.17 -22.13
N GLU A 196 6.34 30.18 -22.85
CA GLU A 196 5.73 30.76 -24.07
C GLU A 196 6.13 29.94 -25.30
N LEU A 197 5.41 28.83 -25.57
CA LEU A 197 5.74 27.91 -26.65
C LEU A 197 5.56 28.55 -28.04
N ASP A 198 4.47 29.30 -28.25
CA ASP A 198 4.14 29.89 -29.56
C ASP A 198 5.21 30.88 -30.05
N PHE A 199 5.69 31.75 -29.15
CA PHE A 199 6.78 32.64 -29.49
C PHE A 199 8.10 31.89 -29.66
N GLY A 200 8.34 30.88 -28.83
CA GLY A 200 9.51 30.01 -28.93
C GLY A 200 9.59 29.25 -30.27
N THR A 201 8.47 28.79 -30.82
CA THR A 201 8.42 28.16 -32.14
C THR A 201 8.72 29.14 -33.27
N GLN A 202 8.29 30.43 -33.17
CA GLN A 202 8.63 31.48 -34.10
C GLN A 202 10.14 31.74 -34.10
N LEU A 203 10.77 31.84 -32.92
CA LEU A 203 12.22 31.98 -32.78
C LEU A 203 12.95 30.75 -33.36
N HIS A 204 12.43 29.52 -33.18
CA HIS A 204 13.03 28.34 -33.82
C HIS A 204 12.99 28.43 -35.36
N ALA A 205 11.88 28.88 -35.93
CA ALA A 205 11.80 29.10 -37.36
C ALA A 205 12.82 30.19 -37.86
N GLU A 206 13.08 31.19 -37.03
CA GLU A 206 14.10 32.23 -37.31
C GLU A 206 15.53 31.70 -37.20
N VAL A 207 15.81 30.84 -36.20
CA VAL A 207 17.09 30.08 -36.07
C VAL A 207 17.41 29.26 -37.35
N ILE A 208 16.36 28.61 -37.90
CA ILE A 208 16.53 27.82 -39.14
C ILE A 208 16.78 28.74 -40.34
N LYS A 209 16.04 29.85 -40.47
CA LYS A 209 16.22 30.82 -41.58
C LYS A 209 17.59 31.48 -41.59
N LEU A 210 18.15 31.77 -40.42
CA LEU A 210 19.48 32.43 -40.28
C LEU A 210 20.66 31.43 -40.32
N GLY A 211 20.33 30.11 -40.36
CA GLY A 211 21.38 29.07 -40.41
C GLY A 211 22.22 28.93 -39.13
N VAL A 212 21.77 29.50 -37.99
CA VAL A 212 22.50 29.46 -36.71
C VAL A 212 22.15 28.22 -35.86
N PHE A 213 21.46 27.25 -36.43
CA PHE A 213 21.14 25.98 -35.77
C PHE A 213 22.36 25.15 -35.34
N LEU A 214 23.50 25.38 -36.04
CA LEU A 214 24.75 24.69 -35.72
C LEU A 214 25.48 25.23 -34.46
N ASP A 215 25.02 26.38 -33.93
CA ASP A 215 25.53 26.91 -32.69
C ASP A 215 25.02 26.08 -31.48
N GLY A 216 25.99 25.52 -30.72
CA GLY A 216 25.68 24.72 -29.56
C GLY A 216 24.91 25.44 -28.44
N ILE A 217 25.02 26.79 -28.37
CA ILE A 217 24.32 27.62 -27.38
C ILE A 217 22.84 27.71 -27.76
N VAL A 218 22.55 28.06 -29.02
CA VAL A 218 21.20 28.17 -29.54
C VAL A 218 20.47 26.81 -29.53
N GLY A 219 21.16 25.74 -29.96
CA GLY A 219 20.65 24.39 -29.90
C GLY A 219 20.26 23.94 -28.47
N SER A 220 21.12 24.25 -27.49
CA SER A 220 20.83 23.93 -26.09
C SER A 220 19.65 24.73 -25.55
N ALA A 221 19.46 26.00 -25.93
CA ALA A 221 18.33 26.81 -25.54
C ALA A 221 17.03 26.31 -26.18
N LEU A 222 17.07 25.81 -27.43
CA LEU A 222 15.92 25.15 -28.06
C LEU A 222 15.52 23.86 -27.37
N VAL A 223 16.48 23.02 -27.01
CA VAL A 223 16.18 21.78 -26.23
C VAL A 223 15.57 22.13 -24.89
N ASP A 224 16.10 23.14 -24.17
CA ASP A 224 15.56 23.60 -22.88
C ASP A 224 14.13 24.13 -23.00
N LEU A 225 13.86 24.93 -24.05
CA LEU A 225 12.52 25.45 -24.34
C LEU A 225 11.49 24.31 -24.49
N TYR A 226 11.74 23.41 -25.46
CA TYR A 226 10.79 22.31 -25.74
C TYR A 226 10.66 21.36 -24.57
N ALA A 227 11.76 21.06 -23.86
CA ALA A 227 11.74 20.20 -22.69
C ALA A 227 10.91 20.79 -21.53
N LYS A 228 11.02 22.10 -21.27
CA LYS A 228 10.23 22.76 -20.21
C LYS A 228 8.77 22.97 -20.58
N CYS A 229 8.46 23.18 -21.86
CA CYS A 229 7.09 23.28 -22.35
C CYS A 229 6.39 21.92 -22.49
N GLY A 230 7.07 20.81 -22.23
CA GLY A 230 6.50 19.47 -22.29
C GLY A 230 6.53 18.79 -23.67
N GLU A 231 7.07 19.45 -24.69
CA GLU A 231 7.19 18.96 -26.06
C GLU A 231 8.46 18.12 -26.26
N LEU A 232 8.53 16.97 -25.57
CA LEU A 232 9.75 16.13 -25.57
C LEU A 232 10.12 15.53 -26.92
N GLU A 233 9.13 15.26 -27.78
CA GLU A 233 9.43 14.79 -29.13
C GLU A 233 10.19 15.82 -29.97
N LEU A 234 9.81 17.10 -29.86
CA LEU A 234 10.51 18.20 -30.51
C LEU A 234 11.88 18.43 -29.88
N ALA A 235 11.97 18.37 -28.53
CA ALA A 235 13.24 18.46 -27.83
C ALA A 235 14.22 17.38 -28.29
N ASN A 236 13.78 16.13 -28.42
CA ASN A 236 14.57 15.01 -28.94
C ASN A 236 15.02 15.25 -30.37
N LYS A 237 14.12 15.67 -31.28
CA LYS A 237 14.45 15.95 -32.67
C LYS A 237 15.54 17.02 -32.77
N VAL A 238 15.41 18.11 -32.03
CA VAL A 238 16.45 19.17 -31.97
C VAL A 238 17.74 18.60 -31.41
N PHE A 239 17.71 17.88 -30.29
CA PHE A 239 18.88 17.32 -29.63
C PHE A 239 19.65 16.33 -30.50
N PHE A 240 18.96 15.41 -31.17
CA PHE A 240 19.65 14.44 -32.05
C PHE A 240 20.23 15.09 -33.29
N ASN A 241 19.64 16.19 -33.80
CA ASN A 241 20.16 16.94 -34.97
C ASN A 241 21.30 17.90 -34.60
N MET A 242 21.59 18.15 -33.31
CA MET A 242 22.74 18.99 -32.92
C MET A 242 24.06 18.29 -33.26
N PRO A 243 24.98 18.98 -34.00
CA PRO A 243 26.29 18.41 -34.40
C PRO A 243 27.22 18.18 -33.20
N LYS A 244 27.18 19.05 -32.20
CA LYS A 244 27.93 18.91 -30.95
C LYS A 244 26.98 19.04 -29.77
N LYS A 245 26.83 17.93 -29.04
CA LYS A 245 26.05 17.89 -27.81
C LYS A 245 26.92 18.30 -26.62
N ASN A 246 26.46 19.28 -25.86
CA ASN A 246 27.18 19.77 -24.69
C ASN A 246 26.44 19.34 -23.40
N ALA A 247 27.05 19.49 -22.22
CA ALA A 247 26.47 19.11 -20.96
C ALA A 247 25.16 19.85 -20.66
N VAL A 248 24.96 21.07 -21.20
CA VAL A 248 23.73 21.85 -20.98
C VAL A 248 22.56 21.23 -21.72
N SER A 249 22.73 20.85 -23.00
CA SER A 249 21.65 20.20 -23.78
C SER A 249 21.23 18.84 -23.20
N TRP A 250 22.19 18.04 -22.69
CA TRP A 250 21.89 16.80 -21.99
C TRP A 250 21.11 17.05 -20.72
N ASN A 251 21.50 18.02 -19.88
CA ASN A 251 20.83 18.34 -18.65
C ASN A 251 19.41 18.89 -18.89
N ALA A 252 19.21 19.72 -19.91
CA ALA A 252 17.92 20.25 -20.30
C ALA A 252 16.94 19.10 -20.67
N LEU A 253 17.42 18.14 -21.44
CA LEU A 253 16.62 16.97 -21.83
C LEU A 253 16.30 16.07 -20.62
N LEU A 254 17.28 15.82 -19.76
CA LEU A 254 17.11 15.06 -18.53
C LEU A 254 16.10 15.71 -17.57
N ASP A 255 16.11 17.06 -17.46
CA ASP A 255 15.13 17.80 -16.64
C ASP A 255 13.72 17.68 -17.21
N GLY A 256 13.57 17.78 -18.53
CA GLY A 256 12.30 17.61 -19.22
C GLY A 256 11.68 16.23 -18.96
N TYR A 257 12.43 15.17 -19.14
CA TYR A 257 11.97 13.80 -18.82
C TYR A 257 11.68 13.63 -17.33
N GLY A 258 12.47 14.26 -16.45
CA GLY A 258 12.24 14.25 -15.02
C GLY A 258 10.93 14.89 -14.59
N LYS A 259 10.47 15.94 -15.27
CA LYS A 259 9.17 16.60 -15.00
C LYS A 259 7.97 15.78 -15.46
N ILE A 260 8.10 15.08 -16.59
CA ILE A 260 7.04 14.20 -17.09
C ILE A 260 7.02 12.87 -16.32
N GLY A 261 8.13 12.50 -15.65
CA GLY A 261 8.22 11.25 -14.89
C GLY A 261 8.61 10.03 -15.74
N ASP A 262 9.19 10.23 -16.90
CA ASP A 262 9.75 9.14 -17.69
C ASP A 262 11.17 8.80 -17.23
N TRP A 263 11.20 8.10 -16.09
CA TRP A 263 12.45 7.73 -15.41
C TRP A 263 13.32 6.75 -16.21
N LYS A 264 12.71 5.97 -17.11
CA LYS A 264 13.41 4.98 -17.94
C LYS A 264 14.30 5.67 -18.98
N GLU A 265 13.74 6.69 -19.67
CA GLU A 265 14.51 7.44 -20.65
C GLU A 265 15.66 8.24 -20.02
N ILE A 266 15.50 8.70 -18.78
CA ILE A 266 16.62 9.36 -18.04
C ILE A 266 17.81 8.43 -17.89
N LEU A 267 17.61 7.16 -17.57
CA LEU A 267 18.72 6.19 -17.45
C LEU A 267 19.36 5.89 -18.80
N THR A 268 18.57 5.82 -19.85
CA THR A 268 19.04 5.64 -21.24
C THR A 268 19.91 6.81 -21.68
N LEU A 269 19.46 8.04 -21.45
CA LEU A 269 20.19 9.27 -21.73
C LEU A 269 21.49 9.38 -20.91
N PHE A 270 21.45 8.97 -19.63
CA PHE A 270 22.63 8.94 -18.78
C PHE A 270 23.72 7.98 -19.32
N CYS A 271 23.30 6.80 -19.80
CA CYS A 271 24.22 5.88 -20.47
C CYS A 271 24.84 6.51 -21.73
N GLY A 272 24.03 7.21 -22.53
CA GLY A 272 24.50 7.95 -23.71
C GLY A 272 25.54 9.04 -23.37
N LEU A 273 25.26 9.82 -22.32
CA LEU A 273 26.15 10.85 -21.81
C LEU A 273 27.50 10.27 -21.31
N LYS A 274 27.45 9.11 -20.65
CA LYS A 274 28.63 8.38 -20.17
C LYS A 274 29.51 7.89 -21.34
N ILE A 275 28.87 7.37 -22.39
CA ILE A 275 29.61 6.90 -23.61
C ILE A 275 30.34 8.04 -24.30
N GLN A 276 29.75 9.26 -24.30
CA GLN A 276 30.40 10.45 -24.90
C GLN A 276 31.54 11.03 -24.04
N GLY A 277 31.81 10.50 -22.84
CA GLY A 277 32.89 10.94 -21.97
C GLY A 277 32.76 12.37 -21.43
N LEU A 278 31.55 12.93 -21.43
CA LEU A 278 31.29 14.27 -20.92
C LEU A 278 31.35 14.29 -19.39
N LYS A 279 31.80 15.40 -18.81
CA LYS A 279 31.81 15.57 -17.35
C LYS A 279 30.39 15.69 -16.82
N PHE A 280 30.10 14.93 -15.78
CA PHE A 280 28.83 14.98 -15.10
C PHE A 280 28.74 16.23 -14.22
N SER A 281 27.61 16.95 -14.30
CA SER A 281 27.27 18.01 -13.36
C SER A 281 26.61 17.41 -12.12
N LYS A 282 26.60 18.13 -11.00
CA LYS A 282 25.83 17.74 -9.82
C LYS A 282 24.35 17.56 -10.16
N PHE A 283 23.81 18.42 -11.01
CA PHE A 283 22.41 18.35 -11.45
C PHE A 283 22.12 17.05 -12.21
N THR A 284 23.00 16.64 -13.14
CA THR A 284 22.88 15.36 -13.85
C THR A 284 22.76 14.18 -12.86
N LEU A 285 23.69 14.12 -11.88
CA LEU A 285 23.73 13.04 -10.90
C LEU A 285 22.49 13.03 -9.98
N LEU A 286 21.99 14.22 -9.61
CA LEU A 286 20.74 14.35 -8.85
C LEU A 286 19.54 13.79 -9.60
N THR A 287 19.38 14.16 -10.88
CA THR A 287 18.27 13.70 -11.71
C THR A 287 18.33 12.18 -11.91
N VAL A 288 19.51 11.62 -12.13
CA VAL A 288 19.70 10.18 -12.29
C VAL A 288 19.42 9.43 -10.97
N LEU A 289 19.89 9.95 -9.82
CA LEU A 289 19.58 9.35 -8.50
C LEU A 289 18.09 9.38 -8.20
N LYS A 290 17.40 10.49 -8.51
CA LYS A 290 15.93 10.54 -8.39
C LYS A 290 15.26 9.48 -9.26
N SER A 291 15.70 9.31 -10.50
CA SER A 291 15.23 8.28 -11.41
C SER A 291 15.45 6.86 -10.84
N CYS A 292 16.66 6.57 -10.34
CA CYS A 292 16.96 5.29 -9.71
C CYS A 292 16.04 5.01 -8.50
N ALA A 293 15.76 6.05 -7.68
CA ALA A 293 14.87 5.92 -6.52
C ALA A 293 13.42 5.64 -6.93
N HIS A 294 12.91 6.30 -7.98
CA HIS A 294 11.54 6.08 -8.46
C HIS A 294 11.35 4.72 -9.14
N MET A 295 12.37 4.23 -9.81
CA MET A 295 12.35 2.91 -10.47
C MET A 295 12.82 1.77 -9.58
N GLU A 296 13.18 2.05 -8.33
CA GLU A 296 13.77 1.07 -7.40
C GLU A 296 14.97 0.32 -8.04
N ASN A 297 15.73 1.04 -8.89
CA ASN A 297 16.84 0.46 -9.63
C ASN A 297 18.13 0.51 -8.81
N LEU A 298 18.38 -0.56 -8.06
CA LEU A 298 19.58 -0.70 -7.22
C LEU A 298 20.89 -0.65 -8.03
N GLY A 299 20.95 -1.35 -9.16
CA GLY A 299 22.18 -1.42 -9.98
C GLY A 299 22.58 -0.04 -10.51
N GLY A 300 21.62 0.76 -10.98
CA GLY A 300 21.84 2.14 -11.37
C GLY A 300 22.31 3.02 -10.21
N GLY A 301 21.66 2.87 -9.05
CA GLY A 301 22.02 3.58 -7.82
C GLY A 301 23.44 3.29 -7.35
N GLN A 302 23.85 2.02 -7.33
CA GLN A 302 25.21 1.59 -6.96
C GLN A 302 26.26 2.10 -7.96
N ALA A 303 25.95 2.08 -9.27
CA ALA A 303 26.86 2.62 -10.30
C ALA A 303 27.09 4.12 -10.11
N VAL A 304 26.05 4.89 -9.81
CA VAL A 304 26.17 6.33 -9.51
C VAL A 304 26.90 6.55 -8.18
N HIS A 305 26.65 5.73 -7.16
CA HIS A 305 27.38 5.79 -5.88
C HIS A 305 28.89 5.58 -6.08
N ALA A 306 29.29 4.55 -6.83
CA ALA A 306 30.69 4.32 -7.17
C ALA A 306 31.30 5.52 -7.92
N LEU A 307 30.54 6.15 -8.80
CA LEU A 307 30.95 7.36 -9.53
C LEU A 307 31.12 8.55 -8.57
N LEU A 308 30.20 8.75 -7.61
CA LEU A 308 30.30 9.83 -6.61
C LEU A 308 31.53 9.68 -5.73
N ILE A 309 31.88 8.47 -5.31
CA ILE A 309 33.12 8.16 -4.58
C ILE A 309 34.33 8.56 -5.43
N LYS A 310 34.35 8.16 -6.71
CA LYS A 310 35.45 8.45 -7.63
C LYS A 310 35.67 9.95 -7.89
N ILE A 311 34.56 10.73 -7.92
CA ILE A 311 34.62 12.19 -8.14
C ILE A 311 34.90 12.95 -6.82
N GLY A 312 34.81 12.28 -5.66
CA GLY A 312 34.96 12.92 -4.35
C GLY A 312 33.77 13.76 -3.91
N CYS A 313 32.58 13.57 -4.52
CA CYS A 313 31.34 14.30 -4.22
C CYS A 313 30.41 13.54 -3.27
N GLU A 314 30.79 12.39 -2.76
CA GLU A 314 29.98 11.51 -1.89
C GLU A 314 29.48 12.22 -0.63
N LEU A 315 30.25 13.19 -0.14
CA LEU A 315 29.94 13.94 1.09
C LEU A 315 29.06 15.18 0.87
N ASP A 316 28.64 15.45 -0.37
CA ASP A 316 27.71 16.55 -0.65
C ASP A 316 26.33 16.26 -0.02
N LYS A 317 25.83 17.23 0.78
CA LYS A 317 24.59 17.08 1.56
C LYS A 317 23.36 16.74 0.70
N ILE A 318 23.31 17.27 -0.53
CA ILE A 318 22.17 17.09 -1.42
C ILE A 318 22.28 15.73 -2.11
N LEU A 319 23.43 15.43 -2.72
CA LEU A 319 23.67 14.15 -3.40
C LEU A 319 23.61 12.97 -2.42
N GLY A 320 24.19 13.14 -1.21
CA GLY A 320 24.12 12.13 -0.16
C GLY A 320 22.68 11.84 0.26
N SER A 321 21.81 12.86 0.39
CA SER A 321 20.38 12.66 0.72
C SER A 321 19.63 11.96 -0.43
N CYS A 322 19.93 12.26 -1.70
CA CYS A 322 19.30 11.55 -2.82
C CYS A 322 19.79 10.11 -2.92
N LEU A 323 21.07 9.85 -2.66
CA LEU A 323 21.62 8.50 -2.61
C LEU A 323 21.01 7.67 -1.47
N LEU A 324 20.85 8.28 -0.30
CA LEU A 324 20.14 7.69 0.83
C LEU A 324 18.71 7.28 0.44
N ASN A 325 18.00 8.15 -0.29
CA ASN A 325 16.65 7.84 -0.78
C ASN A 325 16.64 6.65 -1.77
N VAL A 326 17.66 6.48 -2.60
CA VAL A 326 17.78 5.31 -3.49
C VAL A 326 17.86 4.02 -2.65
N TYR A 327 18.79 3.95 -1.69
CA TYR A 327 18.92 2.76 -0.84
C TYR A 327 17.68 2.51 0.02
N SER A 328 17.05 3.57 0.51
CA SER A 328 15.78 3.49 1.25
C SER A 328 14.66 2.89 0.39
N LYS A 329 14.51 3.32 -0.86
CA LYS A 329 13.50 2.78 -1.78
C LYS A 329 13.78 1.36 -2.25
N CYS A 330 15.08 0.98 -2.31
CA CYS A 330 15.49 -0.39 -2.62
C CYS A 330 15.49 -1.32 -1.38
N GLU A 331 14.92 -0.88 -0.26
CA GLU A 331 14.78 -1.67 0.99
C GLU A 331 16.12 -2.13 1.61
N LEU A 332 17.21 -1.37 1.43
CA LEU A 332 18.54 -1.67 1.95
C LEU A 332 18.93 -0.70 3.08
N ALA A 333 18.36 -0.91 4.29
CA ALA A 333 18.58 -0.03 5.44
C ALA A 333 20.05 0.01 5.89
N ASP A 334 20.77 -1.11 5.83
CA ASP A 334 22.17 -1.15 6.29
C ASP A 334 23.09 -0.33 5.39
N ASP A 335 22.87 -0.35 4.07
CA ASP A 335 23.64 0.48 3.16
C ASP A 335 23.21 1.95 3.24
N ALA A 336 21.92 2.21 3.49
CA ALA A 336 21.40 3.54 3.79
C ALA A 336 22.06 4.12 5.05
N LEU A 337 22.21 3.34 6.14
CA LEU A 337 22.90 3.74 7.38
C LEU A 337 24.39 4.07 7.13
N LYS A 338 25.09 3.26 6.31
CA LYS A 338 26.49 3.53 5.94
C LYS A 338 26.62 4.86 5.19
N VAL A 339 25.71 5.14 4.25
CA VAL A 339 25.69 6.41 3.51
C VAL A 339 25.36 7.56 4.46
N PHE A 340 24.35 7.40 5.33
CA PHE A 340 23.96 8.42 6.32
C PHE A 340 25.14 8.81 7.22
N GLY A 341 25.89 7.83 7.73
CA GLY A 341 27.06 8.06 8.59
C GLY A 341 28.21 8.85 7.93
N ARG A 342 28.26 8.89 6.59
CA ARG A 342 29.24 9.66 5.80
C ARG A 342 28.80 11.10 5.52
N ILE A 343 27.51 11.44 5.69
CA ILE A 343 27.01 12.80 5.44
C ILE A 343 27.41 13.71 6.60
N LYS A 344 28.27 14.71 6.33
CA LYS A 344 28.64 15.73 7.33
C LYS A 344 27.47 16.69 7.57
N ASN A 345 27.00 16.79 8.82
CA ASN A 345 25.86 17.62 9.23
C ASN A 345 24.60 17.36 8.38
N PRO A 346 23.98 16.18 8.51
CA PRO A 346 22.80 15.83 7.73
C PRO A 346 21.66 16.81 8.01
N LYS A 347 21.03 17.29 6.91
CA LYS A 347 19.83 18.14 7.00
C LYS A 347 18.61 17.29 7.42
N ILE A 348 17.52 17.97 7.81
CA ILE A 348 16.25 17.34 8.22
C ILE A 348 15.75 16.28 7.23
N VAL A 349 15.91 16.50 5.92
CA VAL A 349 15.50 15.54 4.88
C VAL A 349 16.24 14.21 4.99
N ALA A 350 17.55 14.22 5.25
CA ALA A 350 18.33 12.99 5.42
C ALA A 350 17.90 12.21 6.67
N TRP A 351 17.64 12.90 7.79
CA TRP A 351 17.11 12.29 9.01
C TRP A 351 15.72 11.68 8.78
N SER A 352 14.80 12.44 8.17
CA SER A 352 13.43 11.96 7.89
C SER A 352 13.44 10.74 6.98
N THR A 353 14.29 10.76 5.92
CA THR A 353 14.42 9.61 5.01
C THR A 353 14.96 8.39 5.71
N MET A 354 15.96 8.54 6.60
CA MET A 354 16.56 7.41 7.33
C MET A 354 15.58 6.82 8.34
N ILE A 355 14.90 7.66 9.12
CA ILE A 355 13.88 7.24 10.08
C ILE A 355 12.73 6.50 9.38
N SER A 356 12.25 7.05 8.25
CA SER A 356 11.20 6.40 7.45
C SER A 356 11.67 5.07 6.85
N CYS A 357 12.92 4.99 6.41
CA CYS A 357 13.50 3.76 5.87
C CYS A 357 13.55 2.63 6.90
N LEU A 358 14.01 2.93 8.10
CA LEU A 358 14.11 1.96 9.21
C LEU A 358 12.72 1.47 9.62
N ASP A 359 11.75 2.37 9.73
CA ASP A 359 10.38 2.00 10.10
C ASP A 359 9.72 1.13 9.04
N GLN A 360 9.87 1.45 7.74
CA GLN A 360 9.34 0.64 6.64
C GLN A 360 9.89 -0.78 6.60
N GLN A 361 11.10 -1.01 7.13
CA GLN A 361 11.72 -2.33 7.25
C GLN A 361 11.44 -3.04 8.57
N GLY A 362 10.53 -2.52 9.38
CA GLY A 362 10.19 -3.10 10.68
C GLY A 362 11.25 -2.89 11.78
N ARG A 363 12.28 -2.05 11.52
CA ARG A 363 13.34 -1.70 12.50
C ARG A 363 12.94 -0.47 13.31
N SER A 364 11.73 -0.47 13.86
CA SER A 364 11.14 0.70 14.51
C SER A 364 11.88 1.15 15.78
N LEU A 365 12.58 0.25 16.47
CA LEU A 365 13.45 0.62 17.60
C LEU A 365 14.63 1.49 17.15
N GLU A 366 15.30 1.12 16.08
CA GLU A 366 16.41 1.90 15.53
C GLU A 366 15.93 3.24 14.96
N ALA A 367 14.73 3.28 14.38
CA ALA A 367 14.10 4.53 13.97
C ALA A 367 13.89 5.48 15.16
N ALA A 368 13.48 4.93 16.31
CA ALA A 368 13.34 5.69 17.56
C ALA A 368 14.69 6.23 18.10
N GLU A 369 15.73 5.42 18.04
CA GLU A 369 17.10 5.84 18.41
C GLU A 369 17.60 6.97 17.50
N MET A 370 17.41 6.84 16.18
CA MET A 370 17.75 7.88 15.21
C MET A 370 16.99 9.18 15.47
N PHE A 371 15.72 9.11 15.83
CA PHE A 371 14.94 10.30 16.20
C PHE A 371 15.50 10.97 17.46
N CYS A 372 15.90 10.21 18.48
CA CYS A 372 16.56 10.73 19.66
C CYS A 372 17.88 11.43 19.29
N GLN A 373 18.71 10.81 18.45
CA GLN A 373 19.96 11.43 17.97
C GLN A 373 19.69 12.73 17.20
N MET A 374 18.66 12.74 16.31
CA MET A 374 18.26 13.96 15.59
C MET A 374 17.90 15.10 16.57
N ARG A 375 17.16 14.81 17.64
CA ARG A 375 16.81 15.82 18.67
C ARG A 375 18.03 16.41 19.37
N HIS A 376 19.08 15.63 19.59
CA HIS A 376 20.35 16.11 20.16
C HIS A 376 21.10 17.08 19.21
N THR A 377 20.83 17.05 17.91
CA THR A 377 21.43 18.00 16.94
C THR A 377 20.71 19.35 16.86
N ASN A 378 19.71 19.60 17.72
CA ASN A 378 18.86 20.81 17.72
C ASN A 378 18.05 21.04 16.43
N LEU A 379 17.92 20.05 15.55
CA LEU A 379 17.06 20.12 14.39
C LEU A 379 15.60 19.92 14.80
N ARG A 380 14.72 20.79 14.31
CA ARG A 380 13.27 20.64 14.52
C ARG A 380 12.73 19.54 13.60
N PRO A 381 12.00 18.55 14.12
CA PRO A 381 11.31 17.56 13.27
C PRO A 381 10.32 18.25 12.34
N ASN A 382 10.12 17.70 11.15
CA ASN A 382 9.04 18.09 10.23
C ASN A 382 7.89 17.08 10.30
N GLN A 383 6.80 17.36 9.57
CA GLN A 383 5.63 16.49 9.54
C GLN A 383 5.97 15.05 9.12
N PHE A 384 6.88 14.86 8.18
CA PHE A 384 7.29 13.52 7.72
C PHE A 384 8.02 12.73 8.80
N THR A 385 8.94 13.39 9.53
CA THR A 385 9.64 12.75 10.65
C THR A 385 8.66 12.31 11.73
N LEU A 386 7.74 13.22 12.12
CA LEU A 386 6.77 12.93 13.18
C LEU A 386 5.79 11.84 12.76
N ALA A 387 5.29 11.87 11.54
CA ALA A 387 4.42 10.82 11.04
C ALA A 387 5.12 9.45 11.00
N SER A 388 6.38 9.39 10.51
CA SER A 388 7.17 8.14 10.55
C SER A 388 7.38 7.65 12.00
N MET A 389 7.57 8.57 12.97
CA MET A 389 7.70 8.19 14.36
C MET A 389 6.39 7.69 14.97
N VAL A 390 5.25 8.25 14.59
CA VAL A 390 3.92 7.75 14.98
C VAL A 390 3.70 6.34 14.40
N THR A 391 4.11 6.12 13.14
CA THR A 391 4.03 4.79 12.50
C THR A 391 4.96 3.79 13.21
N ALA A 392 6.18 4.19 13.54
CA ALA A 392 7.13 3.36 14.29
C ALA A 392 6.58 2.96 15.68
N ALA A 393 5.96 3.90 16.40
CA ALA A 393 5.29 3.62 17.66
C ALA A 393 4.13 2.61 17.49
N THR A 394 3.39 2.73 16.39
CA THR A 394 2.30 1.81 16.03
C THR A 394 2.83 0.39 15.80
N ASN A 395 3.95 0.26 15.06
CA ASN A 395 4.57 -1.03 14.74
C ASN A 395 5.20 -1.70 15.98
N LEU A 396 5.69 -0.90 16.93
CA LEU A 396 6.20 -1.40 18.22
C LEU A 396 5.10 -1.90 19.16
N GLY A 397 3.86 -1.49 18.94
CA GLY A 397 2.74 -1.81 19.84
C GLY A 397 2.83 -1.13 21.21
N ASP A 398 3.75 -0.19 21.41
CA ASP A 398 3.95 0.53 22.66
C ASP A 398 3.11 1.81 22.68
N TRP A 399 1.97 1.74 23.37
CA TRP A 399 1.05 2.86 23.49
C TRP A 399 1.63 4.05 24.30
N HIS A 400 2.49 3.80 25.30
CA HIS A 400 3.14 4.85 26.08
C HIS A 400 4.12 5.65 25.23
N TYR A 401 4.88 4.93 24.38
CA TYR A 401 5.75 5.58 23.41
C TYR A 401 4.94 6.40 22.40
N GLY A 402 3.82 5.86 21.92
CA GLY A 402 2.89 6.57 21.04
C GLY A 402 2.34 7.87 21.64
N GLU A 403 1.95 7.87 22.92
CA GLU A 403 1.54 9.10 23.63
C GLU A 403 2.67 10.11 23.78
N SER A 404 3.90 9.64 24.02
CA SER A 404 5.08 10.50 24.08
C SER A 404 5.37 11.18 22.74
N ILE A 405 5.19 10.47 21.63
CA ILE A 405 5.31 11.05 20.28
C ILE A 405 4.15 12.01 20.00
N HIS A 406 2.91 11.69 20.42
CA HIS A 406 1.79 12.62 20.30
C HIS A 406 2.05 13.93 21.06
N ALA A 407 2.60 13.86 22.26
CA ALA A 407 3.03 15.04 23.00
C ALA A 407 4.12 15.85 22.24
N CYS A 408 5.02 15.17 21.53
CA CYS A 408 5.99 15.84 20.65
C CYS A 408 5.29 16.54 19.46
N VAL A 409 4.29 15.88 18.84
CA VAL A 409 3.49 16.49 17.75
C VAL A 409 2.86 17.80 18.23
N PHE A 410 2.24 17.79 19.41
CA PHE A 410 1.66 18.99 20.04
C PHE A 410 2.73 20.07 20.30
N LYS A 411 3.86 19.69 20.89
CA LYS A 411 4.97 20.60 21.21
C LYS A 411 5.52 21.33 19.98
N TYR A 412 5.56 20.66 18.83
CA TYR A 412 6.10 21.22 17.60
C TYR A 412 5.04 21.91 16.73
N GLY A 413 3.76 21.86 17.12
CA GLY A 413 2.65 22.56 16.44
C GLY A 413 2.18 21.85 15.16
N PHE A 414 2.30 20.52 15.06
CA PHE A 414 1.85 19.73 13.90
C PHE A 414 0.50 19.02 14.14
N GLU A 415 -0.24 19.38 15.16
CA GLU A 415 -1.56 18.83 15.47
C GLU A 415 -2.62 19.11 14.39
N SER A 416 -2.42 20.21 13.63
CA SER A 416 -3.30 20.59 12.51
C SER A 416 -2.85 20.03 11.16
N ASP A 417 -1.73 19.34 11.10
CA ASP A 417 -1.23 18.72 9.87
C ASP A 417 -1.98 17.42 9.59
N ASN A 418 -2.66 17.33 8.45
CA ASN A 418 -3.48 16.16 8.09
C ASN A 418 -2.67 14.86 8.03
N TYR A 419 -1.41 14.93 7.57
CA TYR A 419 -0.56 13.76 7.41
C TYR A 419 -0.19 13.15 8.78
N VAL A 420 0.18 13.99 9.74
CA VAL A 420 0.51 13.59 11.11
C VAL A 420 -0.74 13.12 11.85
N SER A 421 -1.85 13.85 11.70
CA SER A 421 -3.13 13.53 12.35
C SER A 421 -3.68 12.18 11.86
N ASN A 422 -3.59 11.89 10.56
CA ASN A 422 -3.97 10.58 10.00
C ASN A 422 -3.12 9.44 10.58
N ALA A 423 -1.82 9.65 10.77
CA ALA A 423 -0.96 8.67 11.42
C ALA A 423 -1.35 8.46 12.90
N LEU A 424 -1.68 9.52 13.64
CA LEU A 424 -2.17 9.44 15.04
C LEU A 424 -3.49 8.67 15.14
N VAL A 425 -4.45 8.91 14.23
CA VAL A 425 -5.70 8.16 14.18
C VAL A 425 -5.41 6.67 14.00
N THR A 426 -4.56 6.33 13.03
CA THR A 426 -4.17 4.93 12.76
C THR A 426 -3.49 4.29 13.97
N MET A 427 -2.58 5.02 14.63
CA MET A 427 -1.88 4.54 15.83
C MET A 427 -2.87 4.20 16.95
N TYR A 428 -3.76 5.13 17.31
CA TYR A 428 -4.71 4.91 18.40
C TYR A 428 -5.69 3.78 18.09
N MET A 429 -6.12 3.63 16.83
CA MET A 429 -7.00 2.54 16.42
C MET A 429 -6.31 1.17 16.53
N LYS A 430 -5.08 1.02 16.03
CA LYS A 430 -4.33 -0.25 16.10
C LYS A 430 -3.95 -0.68 17.52
N VAL A 431 -3.69 0.28 18.40
CA VAL A 431 -3.41 0.02 19.83
C VAL A 431 -4.69 -0.29 20.62
N GLY A 432 -5.86 -0.33 19.96
CA GLY A 432 -7.15 -0.68 20.58
C GLY A 432 -7.85 0.45 21.32
N SER A 433 -7.34 1.69 21.25
CA SER A 433 -7.97 2.85 21.89
C SER A 433 -8.89 3.61 20.92
N VAL A 434 -9.99 2.98 20.49
CA VAL A 434 -10.94 3.56 19.53
C VAL A 434 -11.42 4.95 19.96
N LYS A 435 -11.66 5.17 21.26
CA LYS A 435 -12.08 6.49 21.78
C LYS A 435 -11.06 7.59 21.53
N LYS A 436 -9.75 7.29 21.72
CA LYS A 436 -8.68 8.26 21.45
C LYS A 436 -8.49 8.49 19.95
N GLY A 437 -8.64 7.44 19.14
CA GLY A 437 -8.62 7.58 17.68
C GLY A 437 -9.74 8.46 17.14
N TRP A 438 -10.98 8.29 17.65
CA TRP A 438 -12.09 9.18 17.36
C TRP A 438 -11.83 10.62 17.80
N HIS A 439 -11.25 10.80 18.98
CA HIS A 439 -10.93 12.14 19.49
C HIS A 439 -9.91 12.83 18.59
N ALA A 440 -8.84 12.13 18.22
CA ALA A 440 -7.83 12.65 17.28
C ALA A 440 -8.45 13.01 15.92
N PHE A 441 -9.31 12.16 15.36
CA PHE A 441 -10.04 12.44 14.12
C PHE A 441 -10.95 13.68 14.23
N ASN A 442 -11.66 13.84 15.37
CA ASN A 442 -12.58 14.97 15.57
C ASN A 442 -11.84 16.30 15.80
N GLN A 443 -10.60 16.27 16.27
CA GLN A 443 -9.76 17.44 16.43
C GLN A 443 -9.15 17.96 15.12
N MET A 444 -9.20 17.19 14.04
CA MET A 444 -8.67 17.61 12.74
C MET A 444 -9.44 18.83 12.21
N PRO A 445 -8.76 19.98 11.92
CA PRO A 445 -9.42 21.18 11.44
C PRO A 445 -9.93 21.05 10.01
N VAL A 446 -9.24 20.30 9.17
CA VAL A 446 -9.63 19.99 7.79
C VAL A 446 -9.56 18.48 7.61
N ARG A 447 -10.67 17.87 7.24
CA ARG A 447 -10.76 16.45 6.92
C ARG A 447 -10.80 16.31 5.41
N ASP A 448 -10.16 15.27 4.88
CA ASP A 448 -10.22 14.89 3.49
C ASP A 448 -10.70 13.43 3.37
N THR A 449 -10.90 12.95 2.15
CA THR A 449 -11.31 11.56 1.91
C THR A 449 -10.30 10.56 2.50
N ALA A 450 -8.99 10.92 2.50
CA ALA A 450 -7.96 10.05 3.08
C ALA A 450 -8.13 9.91 4.61
N SER A 451 -8.47 11.00 5.32
CA SER A 451 -8.73 10.97 6.77
C SER A 451 -9.86 10.00 7.13
N TRP A 452 -10.96 10.02 6.35
CA TRP A 452 -12.06 9.07 6.50
C TRP A 452 -11.64 7.65 6.21
N ASN A 453 -10.80 7.43 5.20
CA ASN A 453 -10.28 6.10 4.86
C ASN A 453 -9.39 5.53 5.98
N PHE A 454 -8.51 6.35 6.58
CA PHE A 454 -7.70 5.93 7.73
C PHE A 454 -8.55 5.55 8.94
N LEU A 455 -9.61 6.32 9.21
CA LEU A 455 -10.55 6.01 10.29
C LEU A 455 -11.27 4.68 10.03
N LEU A 456 -11.82 4.45 8.83
CA LEU A 456 -12.52 3.21 8.46
C LEU A 456 -11.57 2.00 8.49
N CYS A 457 -10.33 2.16 8.01
CA CYS A 457 -9.32 1.10 8.07
C CYS A 457 -8.97 0.76 9.53
N GLY A 458 -8.78 1.78 10.36
CA GLY A 458 -8.49 1.59 11.77
C GLY A 458 -9.63 0.92 12.55
N ILE A 459 -10.88 1.19 12.21
CA ILE A 459 -12.05 0.50 12.75
C ILE A 459 -12.03 -0.99 12.37
N TYR A 460 -11.68 -1.32 11.14
CA TYR A 460 -11.53 -2.70 10.70
C TYR A 460 -10.40 -3.41 11.44
N ASP A 461 -9.22 -2.79 11.51
CA ASP A 461 -8.01 -3.36 12.14
C ASP A 461 -8.16 -3.55 13.67
N SER A 462 -9.00 -2.73 14.31
CA SER A 462 -9.32 -2.82 15.77
C SER A 462 -10.46 -3.78 16.09
N GLU A 463 -10.97 -4.55 15.12
CA GLU A 463 -12.10 -5.47 15.24
C GLU A 463 -13.43 -4.81 15.70
N ASN A 464 -13.49 -3.48 15.70
CA ASN A 464 -14.70 -2.71 16.10
C ASN A 464 -15.57 -2.36 14.88
N CYS A 465 -15.77 -3.31 14.00
CA CYS A 465 -16.47 -3.15 12.72
C CYS A 465 -17.89 -2.59 12.84
N ASP A 466 -18.55 -2.74 14.01
CA ASP A 466 -19.91 -2.23 14.29
C ASP A 466 -20.06 -0.72 14.05
N HIS A 467 -19.00 0.04 14.22
CA HIS A 467 -18.99 1.48 13.98
C HIS A 467 -18.83 1.86 12.49
N GLY A 468 -18.33 0.95 11.65
CA GLY A 468 -18.05 1.20 10.23
C GLY A 468 -19.23 1.77 9.44
N PRO A 469 -20.45 1.16 9.51
CA PRO A 469 -21.64 1.65 8.82
C PRO A 469 -22.02 3.09 9.20
N ASN A 470 -21.85 3.47 10.47
CA ASN A 470 -22.20 4.81 10.95
C ASN A 470 -21.18 5.85 10.43
N VAL A 471 -19.89 5.52 10.45
CA VAL A 471 -18.81 6.36 9.91
C VAL A 471 -19.01 6.61 8.42
N PHE A 472 -19.34 5.57 7.66
CA PHE A 472 -19.59 5.70 6.23
C PHE A 472 -20.81 6.61 5.94
N LYS A 473 -21.87 6.48 6.71
CA LYS A 473 -23.06 7.38 6.60
C LYS A 473 -22.71 8.82 6.94
N GLU A 474 -21.88 9.04 7.97
CA GLU A 474 -21.45 10.37 8.38
C GLU A 474 -20.57 11.02 7.32
N MET A 475 -19.63 10.28 6.72
CA MET A 475 -18.80 10.73 5.59
C MET A 475 -19.68 11.24 4.42
N LEU A 476 -20.71 10.45 4.05
CA LEU A 476 -21.66 10.83 2.99
C LEU A 476 -22.48 12.05 3.37
N ALA A 477 -22.95 12.16 4.64
CA ALA A 477 -23.73 13.29 5.14
C ALA A 477 -22.92 14.60 5.13
N GLN A 478 -21.61 14.52 5.34
CA GLN A 478 -20.70 15.67 5.25
C GLN A 478 -20.31 16.02 3.80
N GLY A 479 -20.83 15.29 2.79
CA GLY A 479 -20.63 15.57 1.37
C GLY A 479 -19.32 15.04 0.76
N PHE A 480 -18.58 14.22 1.49
CA PHE A 480 -17.37 13.61 0.94
C PHE A 480 -17.71 12.48 -0.04
N LYS A 481 -17.00 12.46 -1.16
CA LYS A 481 -17.15 11.40 -2.16
C LYS A 481 -16.28 10.19 -1.80
N PRO A 482 -16.87 9.01 -1.60
CA PRO A 482 -16.11 7.79 -1.39
C PRO A 482 -15.24 7.43 -2.59
N ASP A 483 -14.03 6.98 -2.32
CA ASP A 483 -13.09 6.45 -3.31
C ASP A 483 -12.97 4.92 -3.22
N THR A 484 -12.09 4.35 -4.02
CA THR A 484 -11.80 2.90 -4.02
C THR A 484 -11.44 2.38 -2.63
N TYR A 485 -10.62 3.12 -1.88
CA TYR A 485 -10.18 2.72 -0.54
C TYR A 485 -11.30 2.76 0.49
N THR A 486 -12.16 3.78 0.40
CA THR A 486 -13.38 3.88 1.24
C THR A 486 -14.25 2.64 1.08
N TYR A 487 -14.56 2.27 -0.17
CA TYR A 487 -15.41 1.11 -0.44
C TYR A 487 -14.77 -0.21 0.01
N ILE A 488 -13.47 -0.38 -0.19
CA ILE A 488 -12.74 -1.56 0.30
C ILE A 488 -12.83 -1.67 1.82
N SER A 489 -12.58 -0.58 2.55
CA SER A 489 -12.57 -0.58 4.02
C SER A 489 -13.95 -0.89 4.59
N ILE A 490 -15.00 -0.24 4.06
CA ILE A 490 -16.37 -0.49 4.54
C ILE A 490 -16.89 -1.89 4.19
N LEU A 491 -16.54 -2.42 3.01
CA LEU A 491 -16.91 -3.79 2.63
C LEU A 491 -16.20 -4.84 3.50
N ARG A 492 -14.95 -4.58 3.91
CA ARG A 492 -14.23 -5.42 4.88
C ARG A 492 -14.95 -5.44 6.23
N CYS A 493 -15.40 -4.29 6.75
CA CYS A 493 -16.20 -4.22 7.96
C CYS A 493 -17.50 -5.01 7.80
N CYS A 494 -18.22 -4.85 6.67
CA CYS A 494 -19.44 -5.61 6.38
C CYS A 494 -19.18 -7.13 6.34
N SER A 495 -18.04 -7.53 5.79
CA SER A 495 -17.62 -8.93 5.70
C SER A 495 -17.35 -9.55 7.08
N SER A 496 -16.77 -8.79 8.01
CA SER A 496 -16.53 -9.23 9.39
C SER A 496 -17.83 -9.35 10.18
N LEU A 497 -18.77 -8.41 9.99
CA LEU A 497 -20.07 -8.39 10.67
C LEU A 497 -21.12 -9.31 10.03
N LEU A 498 -20.82 -9.88 8.86
CA LEU A 498 -21.78 -10.63 8.04
C LEU A 498 -23.07 -9.84 7.72
N THR A 499 -23.00 -8.51 7.66
CA THR A 499 -24.15 -7.62 7.40
C THR A 499 -24.43 -7.47 5.90
N VAL A 500 -24.97 -8.51 5.29
CA VAL A 500 -25.24 -8.56 3.84
C VAL A 500 -26.20 -7.44 3.39
N PHE A 501 -27.17 -7.08 4.20
CA PHE A 501 -28.15 -6.05 3.86
C PHE A 501 -27.50 -4.67 3.66
N PHE A 502 -26.63 -4.26 4.59
CA PHE A 502 -25.92 -2.98 4.48
C PHE A 502 -24.89 -3.03 3.33
N ALA A 503 -24.24 -4.17 3.14
CA ALA A 503 -23.32 -4.37 2.03
C ALA A 503 -24.01 -4.22 0.67
N LYS A 504 -25.27 -4.64 0.50
CA LYS A 504 -26.06 -4.37 -0.72
C LYS A 504 -26.32 -2.88 -0.95
N GLN A 505 -26.52 -2.09 0.12
CA GLN A 505 -26.62 -0.63 0.01
C GLN A 505 -25.31 -0.01 -0.47
N VAL A 506 -24.16 -0.44 0.12
CA VAL A 506 -22.82 0.01 -0.31
C VAL A 506 -22.57 -0.38 -1.77
N HIS A 507 -22.95 -1.60 -2.18
CA HIS A 507 -22.84 -2.05 -3.57
C HIS A 507 -23.62 -1.15 -4.54
N THR A 508 -24.84 -0.73 -4.16
CA THR A 508 -25.63 0.24 -4.94
C THR A 508 -24.90 1.57 -5.10
N HIS A 509 -24.19 2.04 -4.06
CA HIS A 509 -23.36 3.24 -4.13
C HIS A 509 -22.17 3.05 -5.06
N ILE A 510 -21.51 1.90 -5.04
CA ILE A 510 -20.39 1.55 -5.93
C ILE A 510 -20.84 1.61 -7.41
N ILE A 511 -22.00 1.05 -7.73
CA ILE A 511 -22.58 1.10 -9.08
C ILE A 511 -22.82 2.55 -9.51
N LYS A 512 -23.42 3.37 -8.64
CA LYS A 512 -23.67 4.80 -8.93
C LYS A 512 -22.38 5.60 -9.11
N SER A 513 -21.29 5.21 -8.45
CA SER A 513 -19.98 5.84 -8.57
C SER A 513 -19.19 5.37 -9.80
N GLY A 514 -19.69 4.39 -10.56
CA GLY A 514 -18.98 3.82 -11.71
C GLY A 514 -17.77 2.96 -11.35
N LEU A 515 -17.63 2.52 -10.10
CA LEU A 515 -16.50 1.73 -9.61
C LEU A 515 -16.76 0.21 -9.58
N ASN A 516 -17.92 -0.24 -10.13
CA ASN A 516 -18.26 -1.66 -10.24
C ASN A 516 -17.25 -2.45 -11.11
N ALA A 517 -16.68 -1.80 -12.14
CA ALA A 517 -15.64 -2.40 -12.99
C ALA A 517 -14.22 -2.37 -12.37
N ASN A 518 -14.04 -1.72 -11.21
CA ASN A 518 -12.75 -1.70 -10.54
C ASN A 518 -12.48 -3.08 -9.91
N ARG A 519 -11.44 -3.78 -10.38
CA ARG A 519 -11.11 -5.15 -9.97
C ARG A 519 -10.90 -5.29 -8.46
N PHE A 520 -10.32 -4.28 -7.80
CA PHE A 520 -10.05 -4.33 -6.36
C PHE A 520 -11.35 -4.29 -5.54
N VAL A 521 -12.27 -3.39 -5.91
CA VAL A 521 -13.59 -3.28 -5.28
C VAL A 521 -14.39 -4.55 -5.54
N ALA A 522 -14.41 -5.03 -6.78
CA ALA A 522 -15.10 -6.26 -7.16
C ALA A 522 -14.59 -7.48 -6.41
N THR A 523 -13.26 -7.63 -6.24
CA THR A 523 -12.68 -8.74 -5.47
C THR A 523 -13.16 -8.73 -4.02
N VAL A 524 -13.21 -7.57 -3.37
CA VAL A 524 -13.70 -7.46 -1.99
C VAL A 524 -15.21 -7.69 -1.91
N LEU A 525 -15.98 -7.23 -2.91
CA LEU A 525 -17.42 -7.53 -3.01
C LEU A 525 -17.67 -9.04 -3.14
N ILE A 526 -16.95 -9.73 -4.03
CA ILE A 526 -17.03 -11.19 -4.19
C ILE A 526 -16.71 -11.87 -2.85
N GLY A 527 -15.65 -11.47 -2.16
CA GLY A 527 -15.30 -12.02 -0.85
C GLY A 527 -16.37 -11.78 0.22
N MET A 528 -16.96 -10.59 0.24
CA MET A 528 -18.02 -10.23 1.17
C MET A 528 -19.31 -11.05 0.91
N TYR A 529 -19.76 -11.13 -0.33
CA TYR A 529 -20.95 -11.93 -0.69
C TYR A 529 -20.70 -13.42 -0.44
N SER A 530 -19.50 -13.91 -0.70
CA SER A 530 -19.12 -15.30 -0.42
C SER A 530 -19.21 -15.64 1.07
N LYS A 531 -18.64 -14.80 1.94
CA LYS A 531 -18.76 -14.96 3.40
C LYS A 531 -20.21 -14.83 3.90
N GLY A 532 -20.97 -13.93 3.27
CA GLY A 532 -22.40 -13.74 3.53
C GLY A 532 -23.30 -14.85 2.97
N ARG A 533 -22.74 -15.93 2.43
CA ARG A 533 -23.45 -17.09 1.81
C ARG A 533 -24.33 -16.72 0.59
N SER A 534 -24.08 -15.57 -0.04
CA SER A 534 -24.79 -15.10 -1.25
C SER A 534 -23.92 -15.31 -2.48
N LEU A 535 -23.57 -16.57 -2.78
CA LEU A 535 -22.63 -16.91 -3.88
C LEU A 535 -23.19 -16.56 -5.27
N ASP A 536 -24.50 -16.46 -5.44
CA ASP A 536 -25.09 -16.07 -6.71
C ASP A 536 -24.83 -14.59 -7.01
N ASP A 537 -24.91 -13.72 -5.99
CA ASP A 537 -24.54 -12.31 -6.13
C ASP A 537 -23.03 -12.18 -6.44
N ALA A 538 -22.17 -13.03 -5.84
CA ALA A 538 -20.74 -13.05 -6.12
C ALA A 538 -20.43 -13.46 -7.56
N ASP A 539 -21.14 -14.47 -8.11
CA ASP A 539 -21.00 -14.90 -9.51
C ASP A 539 -21.42 -13.80 -10.49
N VAL A 540 -22.49 -13.06 -10.20
CA VAL A 540 -22.93 -11.93 -11.04
C VAL A 540 -21.81 -10.91 -11.16
N ILE A 541 -21.22 -10.51 -10.03
CA ILE A 541 -20.11 -9.52 -10.01
C ILE A 541 -18.90 -10.05 -10.79
N LEU A 542 -18.53 -11.32 -10.61
CA LEU A 542 -17.44 -11.91 -11.37
C LEU A 542 -17.71 -11.87 -12.87
N ASN A 543 -18.97 -12.12 -13.27
CA ASN A 543 -19.36 -12.14 -14.69
C ASN A 543 -19.43 -10.74 -15.31
N GLU A 544 -19.65 -9.70 -14.54
CA GLU A 544 -19.61 -8.30 -14.99
C GLU A 544 -18.19 -7.78 -15.22
N LEU A 545 -17.15 -8.41 -14.63
CA LEU A 545 -15.77 -8.00 -14.83
C LEU A 545 -15.27 -8.30 -16.23
N ILE A 546 -14.68 -7.30 -16.88
CA ILE A 546 -14.07 -7.42 -18.21
C ILE A 546 -12.81 -8.30 -18.16
N GLU A 547 -11.95 -8.04 -17.16
CA GLU A 547 -10.74 -8.83 -16.92
C GLU A 547 -10.86 -9.53 -15.57
N ARG A 548 -10.78 -10.85 -15.60
CA ARG A 548 -10.85 -11.71 -14.41
C ARG A 548 -9.46 -12.24 -14.12
N ASP A 549 -8.85 -11.77 -13.05
CA ASP A 549 -7.52 -12.18 -12.64
C ASP A 549 -7.55 -13.39 -11.70
N LEU A 550 -6.37 -13.91 -11.41
CA LEU A 550 -6.18 -15.04 -10.51
C LEU A 550 -6.78 -14.78 -9.12
N PHE A 551 -6.71 -13.51 -8.63
CA PHE A 551 -7.19 -13.17 -7.28
C PHE A 551 -8.71 -13.25 -7.19
N THR A 552 -9.44 -12.69 -8.15
CA THR A 552 -10.91 -12.73 -8.19
C THR A 552 -11.44 -14.15 -8.22
N TRP A 553 -10.85 -15.01 -9.06
CA TRP A 553 -11.19 -16.43 -9.10
C TRP A 553 -10.90 -17.16 -7.79
N THR A 554 -9.72 -16.93 -7.20
CA THR A 554 -9.31 -17.59 -5.95
C THR A 554 -10.23 -17.19 -4.80
N VAL A 555 -10.66 -15.93 -4.71
CA VAL A 555 -11.58 -15.45 -3.67
C VAL A 555 -12.95 -16.11 -3.81
N LEU A 556 -13.49 -16.25 -5.03
CA LEU A 556 -14.76 -16.94 -5.26
C LEU A 556 -14.65 -18.43 -4.89
N ILE A 557 -13.60 -19.13 -5.35
CA ILE A 557 -13.38 -20.56 -5.06
C ILE A 557 -13.24 -20.77 -3.54
N SER A 558 -12.48 -19.91 -2.86
CA SER A 558 -12.35 -19.94 -1.40
C SER A 558 -13.70 -19.72 -0.69
N GLY A 559 -14.51 -18.79 -1.19
CA GLY A 559 -15.87 -18.57 -0.69
C GLY A 559 -16.78 -19.79 -0.86
N CYS A 560 -16.68 -20.49 -1.98
CA CYS A 560 -17.39 -21.76 -2.19
C CYS A 560 -16.94 -22.83 -1.19
N ALA A 561 -15.63 -22.90 -0.88
CA ALA A 561 -15.12 -23.81 0.12
C ALA A 561 -15.69 -23.53 1.52
N GLN A 562 -15.75 -22.23 1.90
CA GLN A 562 -16.28 -21.79 3.20
C GLN A 562 -17.77 -22.10 3.36
N THR A 563 -18.52 -22.09 2.27
CA THR A 563 -19.98 -22.34 2.28
C THR A 563 -20.33 -23.80 2.01
N ASN A 564 -19.37 -24.71 1.93
CA ASN A 564 -19.53 -26.14 1.59
C ASN A 564 -20.19 -26.39 0.21
N GLN A 565 -19.90 -25.52 -0.77
CA GLN A 565 -20.40 -25.68 -2.15
C GLN A 565 -19.25 -26.19 -3.06
N GLY A 566 -18.83 -27.43 -2.84
CA GLY A 566 -17.69 -28.03 -3.55
C GLY A 566 -17.89 -28.11 -5.05
N GLU A 567 -19.08 -28.49 -5.53
CA GLU A 567 -19.38 -28.54 -6.96
C GLU A 567 -19.23 -27.17 -7.65
N LYS A 568 -19.70 -26.11 -6.97
CA LYS A 568 -19.58 -24.75 -7.50
C LYS A 568 -18.12 -24.32 -7.53
N ALA A 569 -17.32 -24.68 -6.53
CA ALA A 569 -15.88 -24.42 -6.50
C ALA A 569 -15.16 -25.09 -7.70
N VAL A 570 -15.46 -26.37 -7.99
CA VAL A 570 -14.88 -27.11 -9.11
C VAL A 570 -15.32 -26.53 -10.46
N LYS A 571 -16.61 -26.15 -10.61
CA LYS A 571 -17.11 -25.47 -11.80
C LYS A 571 -16.37 -24.14 -12.05
N SER A 572 -16.21 -23.32 -11.01
CA SER A 572 -15.48 -22.04 -11.08
C SER A 572 -14.01 -22.25 -11.43
N PHE A 573 -13.35 -23.27 -10.85
CA PHE A 573 -11.98 -23.64 -11.17
C PHE A 573 -11.81 -24.03 -12.65
N ASN A 574 -12.72 -24.87 -13.16
CA ASN A 574 -12.70 -25.29 -14.57
C ASN A 574 -12.96 -24.10 -15.52
N GLN A 575 -13.83 -23.16 -15.13
CA GLN A 575 -14.10 -21.95 -15.91
C GLN A 575 -12.87 -21.03 -15.94
N MET A 576 -12.18 -20.87 -14.83
CA MET A 576 -10.92 -20.12 -14.72
C MET A 576 -9.87 -20.69 -15.70
N GLN A 577 -9.69 -22.03 -15.71
CA GLN A 577 -8.74 -22.68 -16.62
C GLN A 577 -9.12 -22.48 -18.09
N ARG A 578 -10.41 -22.59 -18.45
CA ARG A 578 -10.90 -22.34 -19.82
C ARG A 578 -10.63 -20.91 -20.30
N GLN A 579 -10.55 -19.93 -19.38
CA GLN A 579 -10.17 -18.56 -19.66
C GLN A 579 -8.65 -18.35 -19.74
N GLY A 580 -7.86 -19.39 -19.60
CA GLY A 580 -6.40 -19.32 -19.69
C GLY A 580 -5.70 -18.79 -18.42
N VAL A 581 -6.41 -18.57 -17.31
CA VAL A 581 -5.82 -18.15 -16.05
C VAL A 581 -5.19 -19.36 -15.37
N LYS A 582 -3.88 -19.31 -15.11
CA LYS A 582 -3.13 -20.40 -14.47
C LYS A 582 -3.41 -20.39 -12.96
N PRO A 583 -3.86 -21.54 -12.38
CA PRO A 583 -4.04 -21.67 -10.95
C PRO A 583 -2.70 -21.65 -10.19
N ASN A 584 -2.68 -21.09 -9.01
CA ASN A 584 -1.56 -21.14 -8.08
C ASN A 584 -1.84 -22.13 -6.93
N ASN A 585 -0.89 -22.27 -5.99
CA ASN A 585 -1.02 -23.12 -4.82
C ASN A 585 -2.27 -22.77 -3.96
N PHE A 586 -2.61 -21.49 -3.79
CA PHE A 586 -3.80 -21.07 -3.05
C PHE A 586 -5.11 -21.46 -3.75
N THR A 587 -5.15 -21.37 -5.08
CA THR A 587 -6.33 -21.78 -5.85
C THR A 587 -6.55 -23.30 -5.73
N PHE A 588 -5.46 -24.09 -5.85
CA PHE A 588 -5.55 -25.55 -5.68
C PHE A 588 -5.97 -25.92 -4.27
N SER A 589 -5.32 -25.36 -3.24
CA SER A 589 -5.67 -25.66 -1.84
C SER A 589 -7.10 -25.28 -1.50
N SER A 590 -7.61 -24.12 -1.96
CA SER A 590 -9.00 -23.73 -1.76
C SER A 590 -9.99 -24.67 -2.46
N CYS A 591 -9.71 -25.08 -3.70
CA CYS A 591 -10.60 -25.99 -4.42
C CYS A 591 -10.57 -27.41 -3.82
N LEU A 592 -9.41 -27.89 -3.38
CA LEU A 592 -9.28 -29.15 -2.67
C LEU A 592 -10.00 -29.14 -1.31
N SER A 593 -9.91 -28.03 -0.56
CA SER A 593 -10.67 -27.85 0.68
C SER A 593 -12.19 -27.84 0.44
N ALA A 594 -12.64 -27.31 -0.72
CA ALA A 594 -14.03 -27.36 -1.11
C ALA A 594 -14.48 -28.81 -1.41
N CYS A 595 -13.63 -29.60 -2.10
CA CYS A 595 -13.88 -31.02 -2.33
C CYS A 595 -13.87 -31.82 -1.01
N SER A 596 -12.95 -31.50 -0.10
CA SER A 596 -12.87 -32.08 1.23
C SER A 596 -14.16 -31.86 2.03
N SER A 597 -14.63 -30.63 2.11
CA SER A 597 -15.83 -30.28 2.88
C SER A 597 -17.13 -30.88 2.35
N SER A 598 -17.20 -31.12 1.03
CA SER A 598 -18.34 -31.73 0.33
C SER A 598 -18.16 -33.24 0.10
N ALA A 599 -17.01 -33.82 0.46
CA ALA A 599 -16.63 -35.21 0.26
C ALA A 599 -16.72 -35.68 -1.21
N ILE A 600 -16.30 -34.84 -2.17
CA ILE A 600 -16.34 -35.09 -3.61
C ILE A 600 -14.99 -35.70 -4.05
N LEU A 601 -14.89 -37.04 -4.05
CA LEU A 601 -13.64 -37.74 -4.31
C LEU A 601 -13.18 -37.62 -5.76
N GLU A 602 -14.07 -37.79 -6.74
CA GLU A 602 -13.72 -37.83 -8.16
C GLU A 602 -13.09 -36.51 -8.63
N SER A 603 -13.73 -35.40 -8.29
CA SER A 603 -13.18 -34.07 -8.60
C SER A 603 -11.87 -33.79 -7.85
N GLY A 604 -11.74 -34.26 -6.59
CA GLY A 604 -10.51 -34.18 -5.83
C GLY A 604 -9.34 -34.91 -6.49
N GLN A 605 -9.56 -36.12 -7.05
CA GLN A 605 -8.57 -36.88 -7.80
C GLN A 605 -8.16 -36.21 -9.12
N GLN A 606 -9.11 -35.56 -9.81
CA GLN A 606 -8.82 -34.74 -11.00
C GLN A 606 -7.93 -33.56 -10.66
N LEU A 607 -8.24 -32.84 -9.58
CA LEU A 607 -7.42 -31.72 -9.09
C LEU A 607 -6.03 -32.20 -8.66
N HIS A 608 -5.91 -33.35 -8.01
CA HIS A 608 -4.62 -33.94 -7.67
C HIS A 608 -3.76 -34.21 -8.92
N SER A 609 -4.37 -34.83 -9.96
CA SER A 609 -3.70 -35.07 -11.25
C SER A 609 -3.25 -33.76 -11.92
N LEU A 610 -4.03 -32.70 -11.83
CA LEU A 610 -3.68 -31.36 -12.33
C LEU A 610 -2.56 -30.72 -11.51
N ALA A 611 -2.58 -30.85 -10.19
CA ALA A 611 -1.51 -30.34 -9.30
C ALA A 611 -0.17 -31.04 -9.59
N LEU A 612 -0.18 -32.38 -9.87
CA LEU A 612 0.99 -33.11 -10.31
C LEU A 612 1.54 -32.60 -11.64
N LYS A 613 0.67 -32.37 -12.64
CA LYS A 613 1.07 -31.83 -13.95
C LYS A 613 1.61 -30.42 -13.87
N SER A 614 1.13 -29.61 -12.91
CA SER A 614 1.57 -28.23 -12.69
C SER A 614 2.82 -28.13 -11.83
N GLY A 615 3.35 -29.24 -11.29
CA GLY A 615 4.49 -29.28 -10.37
C GLY A 615 4.21 -28.68 -8.98
N LEU A 616 2.93 -28.52 -8.61
CA LEU A 616 2.51 -27.92 -7.35
C LEU A 616 2.11 -28.95 -6.28
N SER A 617 2.20 -30.24 -6.57
CA SER A 617 1.81 -31.32 -5.63
C SER A 617 2.66 -31.34 -4.36
N ASN A 618 3.93 -30.91 -4.44
CA ASN A 618 4.87 -30.86 -3.32
C ASN A 618 4.82 -29.52 -2.55
N ASP A 619 3.99 -28.55 -3.01
CA ASP A 619 3.74 -27.36 -2.23
C ASP A 619 3.05 -27.72 -0.92
N ILE A 620 3.50 -27.10 0.17
CA ILE A 620 3.06 -27.45 1.53
C ILE A 620 1.56 -27.26 1.73
N TYR A 621 0.97 -26.20 1.12
CA TYR A 621 -0.47 -25.91 1.22
C TYR A 621 -1.29 -26.89 0.40
N VAL A 622 -0.82 -27.22 -0.80
CA VAL A 622 -1.49 -28.17 -1.71
C VAL A 622 -1.42 -29.59 -1.14
N SER A 623 -0.26 -30.01 -0.63
CA SER A 623 -0.10 -31.36 -0.05
C SER A 623 -0.96 -31.53 1.21
N CYS A 624 -1.04 -30.53 2.10
CA CYS A 624 -1.93 -30.57 3.27
C CYS A 624 -3.41 -30.65 2.84
N ALA A 625 -3.83 -29.87 1.85
CA ALA A 625 -5.20 -29.90 1.34
C ALA A 625 -5.54 -31.23 0.65
N LEU A 626 -4.58 -31.86 -0.04
CA LEU A 626 -4.73 -33.19 -0.60
C LEU A 626 -4.89 -34.26 0.49
N VAL A 627 -4.04 -34.24 1.53
CA VAL A 627 -4.16 -35.16 2.67
C VAL A 627 -5.52 -35.03 3.35
N ASP A 628 -5.99 -33.77 3.57
CA ASP A 628 -7.32 -33.52 4.14
C ASP A 628 -8.44 -34.03 3.23
N MET A 629 -8.37 -33.72 1.94
CA MET A 629 -9.38 -34.15 0.97
C MET A 629 -9.51 -35.68 0.94
N TYR A 630 -8.40 -36.43 0.84
CA TYR A 630 -8.48 -37.87 0.85
C TYR A 630 -8.96 -38.44 2.19
N THR A 631 -8.58 -37.79 3.31
CA THR A 631 -9.04 -38.15 4.64
C THR A 631 -10.55 -37.98 4.75
N GLN A 632 -11.11 -36.86 4.36
CA GLN A 632 -12.55 -36.60 4.44
C GLN A 632 -13.37 -37.47 3.47
N CYS A 633 -12.77 -37.80 2.30
CA CYS A 633 -13.35 -38.75 1.35
C CYS A 633 -13.17 -40.23 1.76
N ARG A 634 -12.68 -40.54 2.96
CA ARG A 634 -12.45 -41.86 3.52
C ARG A 634 -11.40 -42.71 2.81
N CYS A 635 -10.49 -42.10 2.08
CA CYS A 635 -9.36 -42.73 1.38
C CYS A 635 -8.06 -42.53 2.15
N ILE A 636 -7.98 -43.01 3.39
CA ILE A 636 -6.84 -42.77 4.31
C ILE A 636 -5.52 -43.32 3.79
N GLU A 637 -5.54 -44.38 2.98
CA GLU A 637 -4.32 -44.98 2.39
C GLU A 637 -3.67 -44.03 1.36
N ASP A 638 -4.49 -43.30 0.57
CA ASP A 638 -3.97 -42.33 -0.39
C ASP A 638 -3.49 -41.09 0.31
N ALA A 639 -4.18 -40.66 1.38
CA ALA A 639 -3.71 -39.56 2.26
C ALA A 639 -2.32 -39.90 2.86
N GLU A 640 -2.13 -41.15 3.31
CA GLU A 640 -0.86 -41.64 3.88
C GLU A 640 0.29 -41.61 2.85
N LYS A 641 0.01 -42.02 1.59
CA LYS A 641 0.99 -41.98 0.48
C LYS A 641 1.46 -40.53 0.21
N ILE A 642 0.54 -39.61 0.13
CA ILE A 642 0.85 -38.21 -0.12
C ILE A 642 1.66 -37.63 1.05
N PHE A 643 1.22 -37.86 2.29
CA PHE A 643 1.93 -37.41 3.47
C PHE A 643 3.38 -37.95 3.54
N LYS A 644 3.58 -39.21 3.21
CA LYS A 644 4.93 -39.83 3.17
C LYS A 644 5.79 -39.33 2.01
N GLY A 645 5.17 -38.97 0.89
CA GLY A 645 5.84 -38.44 -0.30
C GLY A 645 6.17 -36.95 -0.22
N SER A 646 5.70 -36.23 0.80
CA SER A 646 5.99 -34.80 0.99
C SER A 646 7.40 -34.60 1.55
N ASP A 647 8.21 -33.77 0.87
CA ASP A 647 9.59 -33.46 1.24
C ASP A 647 9.72 -32.63 2.53
N SER A 648 8.71 -31.82 2.84
CA SER A 648 8.68 -30.96 4.04
C SER A 648 7.41 -31.20 4.84
N ARG A 649 7.57 -31.73 6.06
CA ARG A 649 6.47 -31.96 6.98
C ARG A 649 6.46 -30.87 8.04
N ASN A 650 5.47 -29.98 7.97
CA ASN A 650 5.27 -28.97 8.99
C ASN A 650 4.23 -29.43 10.03
N ARG A 651 4.03 -28.62 11.08
CA ARG A 651 3.05 -28.91 12.11
C ARG A 651 1.63 -29.14 11.57
N VAL A 652 1.23 -28.39 10.51
CA VAL A 652 -0.12 -28.49 9.93
C VAL A 652 -0.30 -29.85 9.24
N SER A 653 0.69 -30.32 8.46
CA SER A 653 0.63 -31.63 7.81
C SER A 653 0.58 -32.78 8.81
N TRP A 654 1.32 -32.69 9.92
CA TRP A 654 1.24 -33.65 11.03
C TRP A 654 -0.15 -33.65 11.69
N ASN A 655 -0.70 -32.46 11.98
CA ASN A 655 -2.05 -32.34 12.54
C ASN A 655 -3.10 -33.00 11.65
N THR A 656 -3.01 -32.76 10.32
CA THR A 656 -3.96 -33.32 9.37
C THR A 656 -3.97 -34.85 9.38
N ILE A 657 -2.80 -35.48 9.34
CA ILE A 657 -2.72 -36.95 9.30
C ILE A 657 -3.07 -37.57 10.65
N ILE A 658 -2.67 -36.98 11.79
CA ILE A 658 -3.00 -37.48 13.14
C ILE A 658 -4.52 -37.43 13.34
N CYS A 659 -5.15 -36.29 13.01
CA CYS A 659 -6.60 -36.17 13.10
C CYS A 659 -7.32 -37.10 12.11
N GLY A 660 -6.74 -37.28 10.91
CA GLY A 660 -7.24 -38.20 9.90
C GLY A 660 -7.29 -39.65 10.42
N TYR A 661 -6.19 -40.14 10.95
CA TYR A 661 -6.15 -41.49 11.56
C TYR A 661 -7.16 -41.63 12.70
N SER A 662 -7.26 -40.60 13.57
CA SER A 662 -8.21 -40.60 14.66
C SER A 662 -9.67 -40.68 14.17
N GLN A 663 -10.04 -39.91 13.14
CA GLN A 663 -11.40 -39.89 12.56
C GLN A 663 -11.76 -41.25 11.94
N HIS A 664 -10.78 -41.94 11.37
CA HIS A 664 -10.98 -43.27 10.76
C HIS A 664 -10.85 -44.42 11.75
N GLY A 665 -10.79 -44.13 13.06
CA GLY A 665 -10.70 -45.16 14.09
C GLY A 665 -9.35 -45.85 14.17
N GLN A 666 -8.33 -45.38 13.42
CA GLN A 666 -6.96 -45.93 13.44
C GLN A 666 -6.14 -45.28 14.57
N GLY A 667 -6.67 -45.27 15.79
CA GLY A 667 -6.09 -44.56 16.93
C GLY A 667 -4.64 -44.93 17.21
N LYS A 668 -4.27 -46.21 17.01
CA LYS A 668 -2.87 -46.64 17.18
C LYS A 668 -1.92 -45.92 16.23
N LYS A 669 -2.26 -45.83 14.93
CA LYS A 669 -1.46 -45.08 13.96
C LYS A 669 -1.43 -43.59 14.28
N ALA A 670 -2.50 -43.02 14.85
CA ALA A 670 -2.52 -41.62 15.25
C ALA A 670 -1.53 -41.35 16.39
N LEU A 671 -1.44 -42.22 17.38
CA LEU A 671 -0.47 -42.10 18.48
C LEU A 671 0.97 -42.38 18.04
N GLU A 672 1.19 -43.34 17.11
CA GLU A 672 2.49 -43.58 16.48
C GLU A 672 2.94 -42.35 15.67
N ALA A 673 2.04 -41.74 14.89
CA ALA A 673 2.34 -40.52 14.13
C ALA A 673 2.67 -39.35 15.04
N PHE A 674 1.99 -39.22 16.18
CA PHE A 674 2.31 -38.21 17.19
C PHE A 674 3.70 -38.41 17.77
N GLN A 675 4.10 -39.66 18.05
CA GLN A 675 5.43 -39.93 18.56
C GLN A 675 6.51 -39.59 17.52
N ILE A 676 6.30 -39.95 16.24
CA ILE A 676 7.23 -39.64 15.15
C ILE A 676 7.34 -38.09 14.98
N MET A 677 6.23 -37.36 15.09
CA MET A 677 6.22 -35.87 15.08
C MET A 677 7.14 -35.28 16.16
N LEU A 678 7.12 -35.85 17.37
CA LEU A 678 7.97 -35.41 18.47
C LEU A 678 9.44 -35.81 18.19
N ASP A 679 9.70 -37.00 17.68
CA ASP A 679 11.05 -37.47 17.34
C ASP A 679 11.69 -36.64 16.22
N GLU A 680 10.88 -36.12 15.26
CA GLU A 680 11.31 -35.16 14.23
C GLU A 680 11.49 -33.70 14.79
N GLY A 681 11.25 -33.48 16.07
CA GLY A 681 11.44 -32.17 16.74
C GLY A 681 10.34 -31.15 16.42
N VAL A 682 9.21 -31.56 15.85
CA VAL A 682 8.08 -30.67 15.56
C VAL A 682 7.26 -30.44 16.82
N ARG A 683 7.17 -29.20 17.30
CA ARG A 683 6.43 -28.86 18.50
C ARG A 683 4.91 -28.98 18.27
N PRO A 684 4.17 -29.77 19.09
CA PRO A 684 2.72 -29.90 19.01
C PRO A 684 2.02 -28.59 19.37
N ASP A 685 0.81 -28.43 18.84
CA ASP A 685 -0.11 -27.33 19.17
C ASP A 685 -1.46 -27.85 19.69
N GLU A 686 -2.42 -26.95 19.89
CA GLU A 686 -3.76 -27.26 20.37
C GLU A 686 -4.47 -28.30 19.47
N VAL A 687 -4.33 -28.17 18.14
CA VAL A 687 -4.97 -29.09 17.17
C VAL A 687 -4.36 -30.50 17.24
N THR A 688 -3.04 -30.59 17.44
CA THR A 688 -2.34 -31.87 17.61
C THR A 688 -2.96 -32.64 18.79
N PHE A 689 -3.16 -31.98 19.94
CA PHE A 689 -3.70 -32.62 21.14
C PHE A 689 -5.17 -33.01 20.99
N ILE A 690 -5.99 -32.24 20.22
CA ILE A 690 -7.35 -32.68 19.88
C ILE A 690 -7.32 -34.01 19.12
N GLY A 691 -6.44 -34.16 18.15
CA GLY A 691 -6.25 -35.40 17.39
C GLY A 691 -5.82 -36.56 18.29
N VAL A 692 -4.83 -36.34 19.16
CA VAL A 692 -4.31 -37.35 20.10
C VAL A 692 -5.38 -37.78 21.14
N LEU A 693 -6.08 -36.82 21.76
CA LEU A 693 -7.14 -37.10 22.71
C LEU A 693 -8.33 -37.81 22.05
N SER A 694 -8.68 -37.43 20.81
CA SER A 694 -9.68 -38.15 20.04
C SER A 694 -9.27 -39.58 19.73
N ALA A 695 -7.99 -39.84 19.40
CA ALA A 695 -7.45 -41.18 19.23
C ALA A 695 -7.55 -42.00 20.52
N CYS A 696 -7.19 -41.43 21.67
CA CYS A 696 -7.35 -42.08 22.98
C CYS A 696 -8.83 -42.37 23.29
N SER A 697 -9.76 -41.47 22.91
CA SER A 697 -11.20 -41.71 23.07
C SER A 697 -11.71 -42.88 22.25
N HIS A 698 -11.26 -43.02 20.99
CA HIS A 698 -11.65 -44.13 20.12
C HIS A 698 -11.11 -45.49 20.59
N MET A 699 -9.92 -45.48 21.21
CA MET A 699 -9.29 -46.71 21.74
C MET A 699 -9.67 -47.03 23.21
N GLY A 700 -10.40 -46.14 23.89
CA GLY A 700 -10.76 -46.33 25.29
C GLY A 700 -9.56 -46.18 26.25
N LEU A 701 -8.52 -45.45 25.88
CA LEU A 701 -7.28 -45.29 26.64
C LEU A 701 -7.38 -44.13 27.63
N ILE A 702 -8.03 -44.31 28.77
CA ILE A 702 -8.32 -43.29 29.77
C ILE A 702 -7.05 -42.68 30.35
N ASP A 703 -6.12 -43.53 30.82
CA ASP A 703 -4.93 -43.08 31.52
C ASP A 703 -3.98 -42.31 30.60
N GLN A 704 -3.83 -42.77 29.34
CA GLN A 704 -3.06 -42.02 28.33
C GLN A 704 -3.74 -40.71 27.96
N GLY A 705 -5.06 -40.69 27.84
CA GLY A 705 -5.81 -39.47 27.63
C GLY A 705 -5.58 -38.43 28.73
N LYS A 706 -5.63 -38.88 30.02
CA LYS A 706 -5.31 -38.02 31.17
C LYS A 706 -3.86 -37.50 31.14
N MET A 707 -2.93 -38.38 30.77
CA MET A 707 -1.50 -38.02 30.64
C MET A 707 -1.32 -36.93 29.57
N HIS A 708 -1.82 -37.13 28.37
CA HIS A 708 -1.70 -36.15 27.27
C HIS A 708 -2.44 -34.85 27.56
N PHE A 709 -3.59 -34.89 28.21
CA PHE A 709 -4.30 -33.68 28.62
C PHE A 709 -3.51 -32.85 29.65
N ASN A 710 -2.83 -33.52 30.60
CA ASN A 710 -1.98 -32.87 31.59
C ASN A 710 -0.69 -32.31 30.97
N SER A 711 -0.08 -33.04 30.01
CA SER A 711 1.15 -32.61 29.34
C SER A 711 0.91 -31.33 28.54
N LEU A 712 -0.28 -31.12 27.96
CA LEU A 712 -0.68 -29.93 27.23
C LEU A 712 -0.35 -28.64 28.02
N SER A 713 -0.72 -28.57 29.30
CA SER A 713 -0.45 -27.40 30.14
C SER A 713 0.95 -27.44 30.76
N LYS A 714 1.40 -28.62 31.28
CA LYS A 714 2.64 -28.72 32.08
C LYS A 714 3.91 -28.69 31.24
N GLU A 715 3.91 -29.34 30.07
CA GLU A 715 5.09 -29.49 29.23
C GLU A 715 5.12 -28.46 28.08
N TYR A 716 3.93 -28.20 27.49
CA TYR A 716 3.84 -27.35 26.31
C TYR A 716 3.35 -25.94 26.60
N GLY A 717 2.84 -25.66 27.82
CA GLY A 717 2.38 -24.34 28.24
C GLY A 717 1.12 -23.86 27.50
N LEU A 718 0.35 -24.80 26.89
CA LEU A 718 -0.88 -24.50 26.19
C LEU A 718 -2.07 -24.49 27.15
N THR A 719 -3.03 -23.62 26.92
CA THR A 719 -4.27 -23.56 27.69
C THR A 719 -5.30 -24.52 27.08
N PRO A 720 -5.87 -25.47 27.88
CA PRO A 720 -6.91 -26.37 27.37
C PRO A 720 -8.13 -25.59 26.89
N SER A 721 -8.51 -25.78 25.62
CA SER A 721 -9.76 -25.24 25.08
C SER A 721 -10.98 -26.11 25.41
N ILE A 722 -12.17 -25.62 25.06
CA ILE A 722 -13.43 -26.38 25.23
C ILE A 722 -13.40 -27.69 24.46
N GLU A 723 -12.76 -27.73 23.27
CA GLU A 723 -12.65 -28.92 22.43
C GLU A 723 -11.78 -30.00 23.10
N HIS A 724 -10.68 -29.64 23.75
CA HIS A 724 -9.87 -30.57 24.52
C HIS A 724 -10.65 -31.15 25.69
N CYS A 725 -11.41 -30.30 26.39
CA CYS A 725 -12.27 -30.73 27.47
C CYS A 725 -13.39 -31.67 26.96
N ALA A 726 -13.96 -31.38 25.80
CA ALA A 726 -14.94 -32.24 25.15
C ALA A 726 -14.35 -33.63 24.77
N CYS A 727 -13.09 -33.68 24.31
CA CYS A 727 -12.42 -34.95 24.08
C CYS A 727 -12.26 -35.73 25.37
N MET A 728 -11.88 -35.10 26.49
CA MET A 728 -11.77 -35.77 27.79
C MET A 728 -13.12 -36.28 28.30
N VAL A 729 -14.18 -35.46 28.19
CA VAL A 729 -15.54 -35.87 28.49
C VAL A 729 -15.98 -37.08 27.64
N ASN A 730 -15.62 -37.06 26.33
CA ASN A 730 -15.87 -38.20 25.44
C ASN A 730 -15.12 -39.47 25.87
N ILE A 731 -13.84 -39.36 26.31
CA ILE A 731 -13.10 -40.49 26.86
C ILE A 731 -13.80 -41.11 28.06
N PHE A 732 -14.17 -40.30 29.05
CA PHE A 732 -14.87 -40.78 30.25
C PHE A 732 -16.25 -41.35 29.94
N SER A 733 -17.00 -40.65 29.11
CA SER A 733 -18.37 -41.03 28.73
C SER A 733 -18.41 -42.34 27.97
N ARG A 734 -17.49 -42.56 26.99
CA ARG A 734 -17.40 -43.83 26.24
C ARG A 734 -16.98 -44.99 27.10
N ALA A 735 -16.22 -44.76 28.15
CA ALA A 735 -15.84 -45.75 29.16
C ALA A 735 -16.94 -45.97 30.22
N GLY A 736 -18.09 -45.28 30.13
CA GLY A 736 -19.20 -45.43 31.10
C GLY A 736 -18.94 -44.81 32.47
N LYS A 737 -17.86 -43.99 32.60
CA LYS A 737 -17.48 -43.37 33.90
C LYS A 737 -18.17 -42.02 34.11
N PHE A 738 -19.50 -42.01 34.20
CA PHE A 738 -20.29 -40.79 34.29
C PHE A 738 -20.01 -39.94 35.57
N ASN A 739 -19.61 -40.59 36.68
CA ASN A 739 -19.17 -39.86 37.89
C ASN A 739 -17.90 -39.02 37.65
N GLU A 740 -16.96 -39.50 36.84
CA GLU A 740 -15.76 -38.75 36.46
C GLU A 740 -16.13 -37.58 35.50
N VAL A 741 -17.13 -37.79 34.62
CA VAL A 741 -17.67 -36.73 33.76
C VAL A 741 -18.22 -35.59 34.59
N GLU A 742 -19.07 -35.88 35.59
CA GLU A 742 -19.69 -34.84 36.41
C GLU A 742 -18.67 -34.03 37.21
N ARG A 743 -17.68 -34.74 37.81
CA ARG A 743 -16.59 -34.08 38.51
C ARG A 743 -15.75 -33.17 37.56
N PHE A 744 -15.38 -33.69 36.41
CA PHE A 744 -14.60 -32.96 35.41
C PHE A 744 -15.34 -31.71 34.87
N VAL A 745 -16.61 -31.83 34.54
CA VAL A 745 -17.48 -30.71 34.10
C VAL A 745 -17.60 -29.65 35.19
N GLY A 746 -17.68 -30.08 36.50
CA GLY A 746 -17.74 -29.16 37.62
C GLY A 746 -16.40 -28.43 37.83
N GLU A 747 -15.28 -29.15 37.85
CA GLU A 747 -13.91 -28.58 38.02
C GLU A 747 -13.58 -27.52 36.95
N TRP A 748 -13.92 -27.80 35.71
CA TRP A 748 -13.63 -26.91 34.55
C TRP A 748 -14.75 -25.92 34.24
N LYS A 749 -15.81 -25.85 35.03
CA LYS A 749 -16.98 -24.92 34.88
C LYS A 749 -17.60 -24.98 33.48
N LEU A 750 -17.73 -26.16 32.89
CA LEU A 750 -18.17 -26.36 31.51
C LEU A 750 -19.68 -26.48 31.36
N THR A 751 -20.46 -26.16 32.36
CA THR A 751 -21.94 -26.34 32.42
C THR A 751 -22.70 -25.54 31.36
N GLN A 752 -22.09 -24.48 30.81
CA GLN A 752 -22.71 -23.59 29.80
C GLN A 752 -22.34 -23.97 28.35
N SER A 753 -21.58 -25.04 28.13
CA SER A 753 -21.18 -25.46 26.79
C SER A 753 -22.13 -26.54 26.24
N PRO A 754 -22.84 -26.26 25.11
CA PRO A 754 -23.68 -27.26 24.45
C PRO A 754 -22.88 -28.50 23.99
N LEU A 755 -21.67 -28.28 23.45
CA LEU A 755 -20.79 -29.32 22.93
C LEU A 755 -20.52 -30.43 23.95
N ILE A 756 -20.33 -30.05 25.20
CA ILE A 756 -20.09 -30.99 26.31
C ILE A 756 -21.33 -31.86 26.57
N TRP A 757 -22.49 -31.24 26.68
CA TRP A 757 -23.73 -31.97 26.94
C TRP A 757 -24.22 -32.81 25.77
N GLU A 758 -23.97 -32.37 24.50
CA GLU A 758 -24.17 -33.21 23.32
C GLU A 758 -23.32 -34.49 23.38
N THR A 759 -22.07 -34.35 23.77
CA THR A 759 -21.13 -35.47 23.89
C THR A 759 -21.60 -36.46 24.95
N VAL A 760 -22.04 -35.95 26.09
CA VAL A 760 -22.58 -36.77 27.19
C VAL A 760 -23.87 -37.48 26.77
N LEU A 761 -24.82 -36.75 26.12
CA LEU A 761 -26.09 -37.30 25.69
C LEU A 761 -25.89 -38.45 24.68
N TRP A 762 -24.93 -38.28 23.78
CA TRP A 762 -24.58 -39.32 22.82
C TRP A 762 -24.02 -40.58 23.49
N ALA A 763 -23.17 -40.43 24.50
CA ALA A 763 -22.64 -41.56 25.27
C ALA A 763 -23.73 -42.25 26.11
N CYS A 764 -24.66 -41.47 26.66
CA CYS A 764 -25.85 -42.04 27.35
C CYS A 764 -26.68 -42.95 26.45
N LYS A 765 -26.76 -42.61 25.15
CA LYS A 765 -27.40 -43.49 24.15
C LYS A 765 -26.64 -44.82 24.01
N MET A 766 -25.29 -44.75 23.99
CA MET A 766 -24.47 -45.95 23.82
C MET A 766 -24.55 -46.92 25.03
N HIS A 767 -24.63 -46.36 26.23
CA HIS A 767 -24.67 -47.14 27.49
C HIS A 767 -26.09 -47.36 28.05
N GLY A 768 -27.12 -46.83 27.39
CA GLY A 768 -28.51 -46.94 27.86
C GLY A 768 -28.78 -46.26 29.21
N ASN A 769 -27.99 -45.23 29.55
CA ASN A 769 -28.12 -44.51 30.81
C ASN A 769 -29.20 -43.43 30.68
N VAL A 770 -30.39 -43.70 31.15
CA VAL A 770 -31.55 -42.80 31.05
C VAL A 770 -31.38 -41.59 31.95
N GLU A 771 -31.00 -41.80 33.23
CA GLU A 771 -30.98 -40.75 34.26
C GLU A 771 -30.00 -39.62 33.85
N PHE A 772 -28.80 -40.00 33.44
CA PHE A 772 -27.79 -39.01 32.99
C PHE A 772 -28.17 -38.38 31.66
N GLY A 773 -28.83 -39.15 30.75
CA GLY A 773 -29.36 -38.68 29.48
C GLY A 773 -30.41 -37.61 29.65
N GLU A 774 -31.36 -37.77 30.60
CA GLU A 774 -32.37 -36.76 30.93
C GLU A 774 -31.74 -35.45 31.39
N ARG A 775 -30.79 -35.51 32.34
CA ARG A 775 -30.12 -34.33 32.87
C ARG A 775 -29.32 -33.61 31.77
N ALA A 776 -28.63 -34.34 30.91
CA ALA A 776 -27.91 -33.77 29.79
C ALA A 776 -28.83 -33.12 28.76
N ALA A 777 -29.95 -33.78 28.40
CA ALA A 777 -30.94 -33.27 27.49
C ALA A 777 -31.64 -32.02 28.01
N GLN A 778 -31.98 -31.99 29.33
CA GLN A 778 -32.57 -30.82 29.97
C GLN A 778 -31.67 -29.59 29.86
N LYS A 779 -30.36 -29.75 30.09
CA LYS A 779 -29.38 -28.67 29.91
C LYS A 779 -29.29 -28.23 28.44
N LEU A 780 -29.36 -29.15 27.49
CA LEU A 780 -29.36 -28.79 26.07
C LEU A 780 -30.63 -28.07 25.63
N PHE A 781 -31.79 -28.43 26.20
CA PHE A 781 -33.07 -27.73 25.94
C PHE A 781 -33.11 -26.30 26.50
N GLU A 782 -32.28 -26.01 27.55
CA GLU A 782 -32.06 -24.66 28.07
C GLU A 782 -31.11 -23.86 27.19
N LEU A 783 -30.02 -24.48 26.70
CA LEU A 783 -28.95 -23.81 25.96
C LEU A 783 -29.27 -23.67 24.46
N GLU A 784 -29.85 -24.72 23.85
CA GLU A 784 -30.15 -24.77 22.41
C GLU A 784 -31.58 -25.34 22.20
N PRO A 785 -32.61 -24.57 22.49
CA PRO A 785 -34.00 -25.06 22.45
C PRO A 785 -34.52 -25.44 21.07
N GLU A 786 -33.89 -24.93 20.00
CA GLU A 786 -34.32 -25.13 18.59
C GLU A 786 -33.67 -26.33 17.89
N MET A 787 -32.68 -26.97 18.53
CA MET A 787 -31.91 -28.08 17.91
C MET A 787 -32.72 -29.41 18.00
N ASP A 788 -33.18 -29.87 16.83
CA ASP A 788 -33.98 -31.10 16.68
C ASP A 788 -33.24 -32.37 17.15
N PHE A 789 -31.92 -32.40 16.91
CA PHE A 789 -31.07 -33.53 17.26
C PHE A 789 -31.13 -33.93 18.73
N ASN A 790 -31.20 -32.94 19.64
CA ASN A 790 -31.21 -33.17 21.09
C ASN A 790 -32.49 -33.91 21.53
N TYR A 791 -33.62 -33.54 20.95
CA TYR A 791 -34.95 -34.20 21.25
C TYR A 791 -34.99 -35.62 20.66
N ILE A 792 -34.47 -35.79 19.45
CA ILE A 792 -34.44 -37.07 18.77
C ILE A 792 -33.53 -38.03 19.54
N LEU A 793 -32.36 -37.59 20.00
CA LEU A 793 -31.42 -38.44 20.71
C LEU A 793 -31.96 -38.90 22.05
N LEU A 794 -32.60 -38.01 22.83
CA LEU A 794 -33.28 -38.38 24.06
C LEU A 794 -34.43 -39.38 23.79
N SER A 795 -35.23 -39.14 22.74
CA SER A 795 -36.29 -40.07 22.38
C SER A 795 -35.79 -41.48 22.03
N HIS A 796 -34.59 -41.57 21.45
CA HIS A 796 -33.89 -42.84 21.15
C HIS A 796 -33.40 -43.54 22.44
N ILE A 797 -32.92 -42.78 23.43
CA ILE A 797 -32.51 -43.33 24.73
C ILE A 797 -33.70 -44.00 25.42
N TYR A 798 -34.84 -43.30 25.48
CA TYR A 798 -36.08 -43.85 26.04
C TYR A 798 -36.60 -45.07 25.28
N ALA A 799 -36.58 -45.01 23.93
CA ALA A 799 -37.01 -46.13 23.09
C ALA A 799 -36.15 -47.38 23.32
N ALA A 800 -34.84 -47.22 23.43
CA ALA A 800 -33.91 -48.32 23.66
C ALA A 800 -34.11 -48.98 25.02
N ASN A 801 -34.66 -48.25 26.02
CA ASN A 801 -34.99 -48.78 27.35
C ASN A 801 -36.45 -49.15 27.50
N GLY A 802 -37.25 -49.11 26.42
CA GLY A 802 -38.67 -49.53 26.43
C GLY A 802 -39.65 -48.51 27.04
N GLN A 803 -39.21 -47.28 27.29
CA GLN A 803 -39.98 -46.20 27.93
C GLN A 803 -40.79 -45.43 26.88
N TRP A 804 -41.83 -46.04 26.30
CA TRP A 804 -42.58 -45.50 25.15
C TRP A 804 -43.42 -44.23 25.51
N ASP A 805 -43.88 -44.11 26.74
CA ASP A 805 -44.61 -42.93 27.21
C ASP A 805 -43.71 -41.69 27.23
N ASP A 806 -42.46 -41.84 27.63
CA ASP A 806 -41.45 -40.77 27.66
C ASP A 806 -41.04 -40.39 26.24
N VAL A 807 -40.95 -41.36 25.31
CA VAL A 807 -40.77 -41.09 23.88
C VAL A 807 -41.90 -40.19 23.36
N ALA A 808 -43.13 -40.50 23.68
CA ALA A 808 -44.32 -39.74 23.27
C ALA A 808 -44.28 -38.31 23.84
N ARG A 809 -43.88 -38.17 25.11
CA ARG A 809 -43.75 -36.88 25.82
C ARG A 809 -42.70 -35.99 25.15
N VAL A 810 -41.48 -36.50 24.87
CA VAL A 810 -40.40 -35.73 24.19
C VAL A 810 -40.79 -35.32 22.79
N ARG A 811 -41.47 -36.21 22.03
CA ARG A 811 -41.96 -35.90 20.67
C ARG A 811 -43.12 -34.89 20.69
N ALA A 812 -43.94 -34.89 21.71
CA ALA A 812 -44.97 -33.87 21.93
C ALA A 812 -44.35 -32.51 22.24
N LEU A 813 -43.28 -32.49 23.10
CA LEU A 813 -42.53 -31.27 23.41
C LEU A 813 -41.82 -30.69 22.15
N MET A 814 -41.24 -31.52 21.31
CA MET A 814 -40.63 -31.10 20.05
C MET A 814 -41.69 -30.46 19.12
N ARG A 815 -42.89 -31.07 19.01
CA ARG A 815 -43.98 -30.51 18.21
C ARG A 815 -44.53 -29.19 18.78
N SER A 816 -44.66 -29.08 20.10
CA SER A 816 -45.15 -27.84 20.75
C SER A 816 -44.19 -26.66 20.50
N ARG A 817 -42.89 -26.93 20.37
CA ARG A 817 -41.86 -25.93 20.04
C ARG A 817 -41.73 -25.69 18.53
N LYS A 818 -42.58 -26.33 17.69
CA LYS A 818 -42.55 -26.23 16.20
C LYS A 818 -41.23 -26.68 15.57
N ILE A 819 -40.49 -27.56 16.23
CA ILE A 819 -39.22 -28.09 15.72
C ILE A 819 -39.56 -29.28 14.79
N THR A 820 -39.11 -29.18 13.54
CA THR A 820 -39.30 -30.25 12.55
C THR A 820 -37.99 -30.99 12.37
N LYS A 821 -38.05 -32.32 12.32
CA LYS A 821 -36.86 -33.14 12.02
C LYS A 821 -36.38 -32.86 10.59
N ALA A 822 -35.13 -32.60 10.43
CA ALA A 822 -34.50 -32.56 9.12
C ALA A 822 -34.64 -33.92 8.41
N PRO A 823 -35.14 -33.97 7.17
CA PRO A 823 -35.28 -35.24 6.46
C PRO A 823 -33.94 -35.91 6.23
N GLY A 824 -33.85 -37.23 6.42
CA GLY A 824 -32.64 -37.97 6.07
C GLY A 824 -32.41 -37.89 4.59
N CYS A 825 -31.22 -37.57 4.20
CA CYS A 825 -30.80 -37.56 2.80
C CYS A 825 -29.59 -38.49 2.59
N SER A 826 -29.55 -39.06 1.39
CA SER A 826 -28.38 -39.80 0.85
C SER A 826 -28.00 -39.17 -0.48
N TRP A 827 -26.73 -39.23 -0.82
CA TRP A 827 -26.27 -38.71 -2.10
C TRP A 827 -25.35 -39.71 -2.78
N LEU A 828 -25.33 -39.68 -4.10
CA LEU A 828 -24.46 -40.46 -4.96
C LEU A 828 -23.88 -39.55 -6.02
N GLU A 829 -22.58 -39.64 -6.23
CA GLU A 829 -21.89 -38.90 -7.28
C GLU A 829 -21.78 -39.84 -8.52
N VAL A 830 -22.33 -39.35 -9.66
CA VAL A 830 -22.24 -40.06 -10.94
C VAL A 830 -21.87 -39.05 -12.02
N ASN A 831 -20.79 -39.27 -12.75
CA ASN A 831 -20.28 -38.38 -13.80
C ASN A 831 -20.08 -36.91 -13.34
N ALA A 832 -19.51 -36.74 -12.14
CA ALA A 832 -19.29 -35.44 -11.48
C ALA A 832 -20.59 -34.65 -11.22
N GLN A 833 -21.75 -35.33 -11.14
CA GLN A 833 -23.01 -34.77 -10.67
C GLN A 833 -23.45 -35.48 -9.41
N THR A 834 -23.79 -34.68 -8.36
CA THR A 834 -24.29 -35.20 -7.12
C THR A 834 -25.81 -35.35 -7.17
N HIS A 835 -26.30 -36.56 -7.10
CA HIS A 835 -27.73 -36.90 -7.00
C HIS A 835 -28.09 -37.05 -5.52
N VAL A 836 -28.97 -36.20 -5.03
CA VAL A 836 -29.43 -36.21 -3.64
C VAL A 836 -30.82 -36.88 -3.56
N PHE A 837 -30.96 -37.82 -2.62
CA PHE A 837 -32.17 -38.55 -2.39
C PHE A 837 -32.66 -38.32 -0.95
N PHE A 838 -33.85 -37.85 -0.80
CA PHE A 838 -34.50 -37.72 0.51
C PHE A 838 -35.44 -38.93 0.76
N ALA A 839 -35.61 -39.26 2.03
CA ALA A 839 -36.57 -40.30 2.40
C ALA A 839 -37.98 -39.93 1.91
N GLN A 840 -38.60 -40.80 1.09
CA GLN A 840 -39.92 -40.63 0.46
C GLN A 840 -40.00 -39.57 -0.64
N ASP A 841 -38.87 -38.97 -1.05
CA ASP A 841 -38.85 -38.04 -2.18
C ASP A 841 -38.98 -38.83 -3.52
N ARG A 842 -39.80 -38.32 -4.40
CA ARG A 842 -40.00 -38.87 -5.77
C ARG A 842 -39.71 -37.87 -6.85
N THR A 843 -38.94 -36.84 -6.55
CA THR A 843 -38.67 -35.73 -7.50
C THR A 843 -37.54 -36.04 -8.47
N HIS A 844 -36.73 -37.06 -8.20
CA HIS A 844 -35.63 -37.41 -9.07
C HIS A 844 -36.08 -37.80 -10.49
N PRO A 845 -35.48 -37.28 -11.59
CA PRO A 845 -35.91 -37.56 -12.96
C PRO A 845 -36.01 -39.05 -13.31
N MET A 846 -35.10 -39.87 -12.78
CA MET A 846 -35.02 -41.30 -13.05
C MET A 846 -35.67 -42.16 -11.93
N ILE A 847 -36.53 -41.60 -11.13
CA ILE A 847 -37.05 -42.28 -9.92
C ILE A 847 -37.77 -43.58 -10.22
N ARG A 848 -38.49 -43.70 -11.33
CA ARG A 848 -39.23 -44.92 -11.75
C ARG A 848 -38.27 -46.07 -12.08
N GLU A 849 -37.20 -45.78 -12.74
CA GLU A 849 -36.16 -46.78 -13.12
C GLU A 849 -35.40 -47.22 -11.88
N ILE A 850 -35.02 -46.29 -10.98
CA ILE A 850 -34.37 -46.60 -9.71
C ILE A 850 -35.25 -47.52 -8.84
N TYR A 851 -36.53 -47.23 -8.68
CA TYR A 851 -37.45 -48.08 -7.88
C TYR A 851 -37.68 -49.46 -8.57
N SER A 852 -37.78 -49.50 -9.91
CA SER A 852 -37.90 -50.75 -10.64
C SER A 852 -36.68 -51.69 -10.44
N GLN A 853 -35.48 -51.11 -10.44
CA GLN A 853 -34.23 -51.85 -10.16
C GLN A 853 -34.17 -52.31 -8.69
N LEU A 854 -34.51 -51.42 -7.74
CA LEU A 854 -34.55 -51.73 -6.31
C LEU A 854 -35.55 -52.85 -5.99
N GLU A 855 -36.73 -52.88 -6.62
CA GLU A 855 -37.72 -53.95 -6.48
C GLU A 855 -37.23 -55.27 -7.08
N GLY A 856 -36.41 -55.18 -8.17
CA GLY A 856 -35.75 -56.34 -8.75
C GLY A 856 -34.66 -56.94 -7.86
N LEU A 857 -33.93 -56.11 -7.12
CA LEU A 857 -32.90 -56.47 -6.15
C LEU A 857 -33.46 -56.99 -4.81
N ALA A 858 -34.68 -56.59 -4.46
CA ALA A 858 -35.36 -57.02 -3.25
C ALA A 858 -36.11 -58.38 -3.34
N ARG A 859 -36.24 -58.90 -4.56
CA ARG A 859 -36.72 -60.23 -4.86
C ARG A 859 -35.55 -61.20 -4.97
#